data_02470ffa52f944d61799eff235deeae4
#
_entry.id   02470ffa52f944d61799eff235deeae4
#
_cell.length_a   1.000
_cell.length_b   1.000
_cell.length_c   1.000
_cell.angle_alpha   90.00
_cell.angle_beta   90.00
_cell.angle_gamma   90.00
#
_symmetry.space_group_name_H-M   'P 1'
#
loop_
_entity.id
_entity.type
_entity.pdbx_description
1 polymer ?
#
loop_
_entity_poly.entity_id
_entity_poly.type
_entity_poly.pdbx_seq_one_letter_code
_entity_poly.pdbx_strand_id
1 'polypeptide(L)'
;LDDIQLEDVEEALLYLSKIGSLKLEGGFLVLYNAMNIQRIKDNKSRYKQDDYRMLNEFYKLKIQQVHIVGEYANLMVKDYHAALQYVQDYFQMDYRKFVIKYFKGDRANEIQRNLTPQKYKQLFGQLSKQQMDIVSDKGSRCIVVAAGPGSGKTRVLVHKLASLLLLEDVKHEQLLMLTFSRAAATEFKQRLMELIGNAAHFVEIKTFHSYCFDLLGRIGNLEDSKNVVSKAAEMICQGEVEPNKIGKTVLVIDEAQDMGAEEHALVKALMANNEEMRVIAVGDDDQNIYEFRGSDSGYMYRLAQESGSTFVEMTENYRSARQPVDFANGFLKNIHKRIKSTPIISMRKEKGWVEVIRYQSEYMYQPLVENLLQHRDKGTSCVLTQTNEEAVILMALLRKHGINSKLIQSMDGLRFWNMAEMRYFLRYINKRIKTPLITEELWEEAKHNTFSTYDRSLSLMYVKRCIAQFEQTNKSKYFNDFKEFVFESSVEDFCDVSGADVVVSTIHKAKGREFDDVYMLISDNYVKDAHLMRRYYVGITRAKNRLFIHTNGDCFNHLSADRYFMDQRQYDMPEEIVLQLSHKDVNLGFFKERKQEVLALRGGDSLIYNDFFLYSSSTDKPIAKLSSRMQGTLSEWEQRGYKVQSASVRFVVAWKPKDVPKDETETAVLLADLRLSL
;
A
#
# COMPACT_ATOMS: atom_id res chain seq x y z
N LEU A 1 11.88 41.70 -1.26
CA LEU A 1 11.17 40.86 -2.28
C LEU A 1 12.16 40.11 -3.21
N ASP A 2 13.41 40.59 -3.31
CA ASP A 2 14.42 40.03 -4.21
C ASP A 2 15.03 38.68 -3.74
N ASP A 3 14.74 38.29 -2.48
CA ASP A 3 15.25 37.06 -1.88
C ASP A 3 14.22 35.89 -1.86
N ILE A 4 13.01 36.13 -2.36
CA ILE A 4 11.94 35.09 -2.37
C ILE A 4 12.06 34.28 -3.66
N GLN A 5 12.36 32.99 -3.52
CA GLN A 5 12.41 32.06 -4.64
C GLN A 5 11.00 31.57 -5.00
N LEU A 6 10.82 31.09 -6.24
CA LEU A 6 9.54 30.55 -6.70
C LEU A 6 9.06 29.38 -5.84
N GLU A 7 10.02 28.58 -5.38
CA GLU A 7 9.78 27.45 -4.47
C GLU A 7 9.17 27.90 -3.13
N ASP A 8 9.61 29.05 -2.56
CA ASP A 8 9.06 29.60 -1.31
C ASP A 8 7.60 30.00 -1.48
N VAL A 9 7.25 30.56 -2.65
CA VAL A 9 5.86 30.93 -2.98
C VAL A 9 4.99 29.68 -3.16
N GLU A 10 5.52 28.65 -3.83
CA GLU A 10 4.81 27.37 -4.01
C GLU A 10 4.56 26.67 -2.66
N GLU A 11 5.54 26.65 -1.77
CA GLU A 11 5.38 26.09 -0.42
C GLU A 11 4.35 26.87 0.40
N ALA A 12 4.39 28.20 0.35
CA ALA A 12 3.42 29.04 1.04
C ALA A 12 1.99 28.82 0.54
N LEU A 13 1.80 28.71 -0.78
CA LEU A 13 0.48 28.45 -1.39
C LEU A 13 -0.03 27.05 -1.03
N LEU A 14 0.84 26.02 -1.04
CA LEU A 14 0.49 24.69 -0.59
C LEU A 14 0.10 24.65 0.90
N TYR A 15 0.85 25.37 1.72
CA TYR A 15 0.53 25.50 3.15
C TYR A 15 -0.84 26.14 3.37
N LEU A 16 -1.09 27.28 2.78
CA LEU A 16 -2.35 28.02 2.92
C LEU A 16 -3.54 27.20 2.39
N SER A 17 -3.34 26.44 1.32
CA SER A 17 -4.36 25.54 0.80
C SER A 17 -4.64 24.36 1.75
N LYS A 18 -3.60 23.76 2.34
CA LYS A 18 -3.75 22.65 3.29
C LYS A 18 -4.47 23.03 4.59
N ILE A 19 -4.26 24.22 5.08
CA ILE A 19 -4.96 24.73 6.28
C ILE A 19 -6.34 25.33 5.96
N GLY A 20 -6.78 25.27 4.69
CA GLY A 20 -8.07 25.78 4.24
C GLY A 20 -8.20 27.31 4.20
N SER A 21 -7.10 28.05 4.39
CA SER A 21 -7.06 29.51 4.31
C SER A 21 -7.07 30.00 2.86
N LEU A 22 -6.69 29.15 1.92
CA LEU A 22 -6.64 29.46 0.50
C LEU A 22 -7.08 28.24 -0.30
N LYS A 23 -7.98 28.42 -1.25
CA LYS A 23 -8.40 27.39 -2.19
C LYS A 23 -7.64 27.60 -3.50
N LEU A 24 -6.80 26.63 -3.89
CA LEU A 24 -6.11 26.67 -5.17
C LEU A 24 -7.06 26.21 -6.27
N GLU A 25 -7.51 27.13 -7.10
CA GLU A 25 -8.41 26.83 -8.22
C GLU A 25 -7.63 26.54 -9.49
N GLY A 26 -7.95 25.46 -10.14
CA GLY A 26 -7.60 24.92 -11.47
C GLY A 26 -6.51 25.49 -12.38
N GLY A 27 -6.03 26.68 -12.12
CA GLY A 27 -4.96 27.33 -12.89
C GLY A 27 -3.55 26.84 -12.59
N PHE A 28 -3.35 26.22 -11.44
CA PHE A 28 -2.02 25.82 -10.95
C PHE A 28 -1.38 24.68 -11.75
N LEU A 29 -2.17 23.78 -12.29
CA LEU A 29 -1.69 22.64 -13.12
C LEU A 29 -1.03 23.07 -14.44
N VAL A 30 -1.26 24.32 -14.87
CA VAL A 30 -0.74 24.87 -16.13
C VAL A 30 0.43 25.83 -15.91
N LEU A 31 0.60 26.35 -14.69
CA LEU A 31 1.61 27.34 -14.36
C LEU A 31 3.04 26.79 -14.30
N TYR A 32 3.21 25.50 -14.11
CA TYR A 32 4.52 24.90 -13.85
C TYR A 32 5.44 24.71 -15.06
N ASN A 33 4.99 25.05 -16.24
CA ASN A 33 5.87 25.16 -17.40
C ASN A 33 6.03 26.63 -17.78
N ALA A 34 6.51 27.45 -16.85
CA ALA A 34 6.98 28.79 -17.18
C ALA A 34 8.05 28.63 -18.28
N MET A 35 7.71 29.06 -19.49
CA MET A 35 8.61 28.93 -20.61
C MET A 35 9.67 30.01 -20.50
N ASN A 36 10.90 29.61 -20.23
CA ASN A 36 12.03 30.51 -20.22
C ASN A 36 12.56 30.61 -21.68
N ILE A 37 12.33 31.77 -22.31
CA ILE A 37 12.79 32.03 -23.67
C ILE A 37 14.12 32.78 -23.59
N GLN A 38 15.22 32.07 -23.88
CA GLN A 38 16.53 32.67 -24.00
C GLN A 38 16.89 32.78 -25.50
N ARG A 39 17.23 34.00 -25.94
CA ARG A 39 17.72 34.23 -27.30
C ARG A 39 19.20 33.79 -27.37
N ILE A 40 19.46 32.75 -28.14
CA ILE A 40 20.84 32.33 -28.46
C ILE A 40 21.33 33.27 -29.57
N LYS A 41 22.29 34.14 -29.25
CA LYS A 41 22.79 35.21 -30.18
C LYS A 41 23.35 34.68 -31.48
N ASP A 42 23.93 33.49 -31.51
CA ASP A 42 24.62 32.91 -32.66
C ASP A 42 23.80 31.84 -33.41
N ASN A 43 22.51 31.68 -33.06
CA ASN A 43 21.65 30.73 -33.74
C ASN A 43 21.25 31.20 -35.13
N LYS A 44 21.74 30.51 -36.15
CA LYS A 44 21.42 30.71 -37.56
C LYS A 44 20.31 29.80 -38.08
N SER A 45 19.68 29.01 -37.21
CA SER A 45 18.61 28.08 -37.59
C SER A 45 17.37 28.82 -38.06
N ARG A 46 16.81 28.37 -39.19
CA ARG A 46 15.50 28.83 -39.67
C ARG A 46 14.42 27.93 -39.07
N TYR A 47 13.51 28.52 -38.31
CA TYR A 47 12.39 27.83 -37.68
C TYR A 47 11.22 27.73 -38.66
N LYS A 48 10.61 26.53 -38.72
CA LYS A 48 9.39 26.25 -39.48
C LYS A 48 8.17 26.31 -38.56
N GLN A 49 6.98 26.33 -39.13
CA GLN A 49 5.73 26.38 -38.38
C GLN A 49 5.57 25.24 -37.34
N ASP A 50 6.11 24.07 -37.70
CA ASP A 50 6.13 22.91 -36.79
C ASP A 50 6.98 23.10 -35.52
N ASP A 51 8.04 23.89 -35.60
CA ASP A 51 8.92 24.20 -34.47
C ASP A 51 8.20 25.04 -33.40
N TYR A 52 7.13 25.75 -33.78
CA TYR A 52 6.29 26.55 -32.87
C TYR A 52 5.06 25.83 -32.37
N ARG A 53 4.85 24.55 -32.69
CA ARG A 53 3.65 23.80 -32.34
C ARG A 53 3.43 23.73 -30.84
N MET A 54 4.47 23.42 -30.07
CA MET A 54 4.38 23.36 -28.58
C MET A 54 4.04 24.72 -27.98
N LEU A 55 4.61 25.78 -28.52
CA LEU A 55 4.31 27.17 -28.10
C LEU A 55 2.85 27.53 -28.36
N ASN A 56 2.36 27.18 -29.56
CA ASN A 56 0.97 27.42 -29.96
C ASN A 56 -0.04 26.66 -29.09
N GLU A 57 0.29 25.45 -28.69
CA GLU A 57 -0.53 24.63 -27.77
C GLU A 57 -0.55 25.20 -26.36
N PHE A 58 0.60 25.68 -25.86
CA PHE A 58 0.67 26.37 -24.58
C PHE A 58 -0.24 27.61 -24.54
N TYR A 59 -0.19 28.43 -25.59
CA TYR A 59 -1.07 29.61 -25.68
C TYR A 59 -2.55 29.24 -25.82
N LYS A 60 -2.90 28.16 -26.51
CA LYS A 60 -4.29 27.66 -26.57
C LYS A 60 -4.82 27.28 -25.19
N LEU A 61 -4.00 26.58 -24.39
CA LEU A 61 -4.35 26.22 -23.00
C LEU A 61 -4.56 27.47 -22.11
N LYS A 62 -3.71 28.49 -22.28
CA LYS A 62 -3.85 29.77 -21.56
C LYS A 62 -5.12 30.52 -21.98
N ILE A 63 -5.45 30.52 -23.27
CA ILE A 63 -6.66 31.14 -23.79
C ILE A 63 -7.91 30.48 -23.20
N GLN A 64 -7.93 29.16 -23.06
CA GLN A 64 -9.06 28.44 -22.43
C GLN A 64 -9.30 28.86 -20.98
N GLN A 65 -8.24 28.97 -20.17
CA GLN A 65 -8.35 29.48 -18.79
C GLN A 65 -8.87 30.91 -18.75
N VAL A 66 -8.41 31.76 -19.67
CA VAL A 66 -8.90 33.14 -19.78
C VAL A 66 -10.41 33.17 -20.06
N HIS A 67 -10.90 32.27 -20.93
CA HIS A 67 -12.34 32.20 -21.24
C HIS A 67 -13.19 31.80 -20.04
N ILE A 68 -12.76 30.81 -19.25
CA ILE A 68 -13.47 30.38 -18.04
C ILE A 68 -13.49 31.48 -16.99
N VAL A 69 -12.33 32.10 -16.71
CA VAL A 69 -12.22 33.19 -15.75
C VAL A 69 -12.95 34.44 -16.28
N GLY A 70 -12.88 34.70 -17.57
CA GLY A 70 -13.59 35.81 -18.22
C GLY A 70 -15.12 35.67 -18.10
N GLU A 71 -15.68 34.48 -18.24
CA GLU A 71 -17.12 34.25 -18.06
C GLU A 71 -17.54 34.38 -16.59
N TYR A 72 -16.72 33.89 -15.67
CA TYR A 72 -16.92 34.16 -14.24
C TYR A 72 -16.94 35.65 -13.93
N ALA A 73 -15.96 36.40 -14.41
CA ALA A 73 -15.89 37.85 -14.20
C ALA A 73 -17.11 38.56 -14.80
N ASN A 74 -17.57 38.13 -15.98
CA ASN A 74 -18.79 38.65 -16.61
C ASN A 74 -20.03 38.39 -15.74
N LEU A 75 -20.17 37.19 -15.19
CA LEU A 75 -21.28 36.83 -14.29
C LEU A 75 -21.19 37.62 -12.97
N MET A 76 -20.01 37.78 -12.41
CA MET A 76 -19.80 38.58 -11.18
C MET A 76 -20.31 40.02 -11.30
N VAL A 77 -20.14 40.63 -12.47
CA VAL A 77 -20.62 42.01 -12.75
C VAL A 77 -22.13 42.03 -13.00
N LYS A 78 -22.69 40.98 -13.62
CA LYS A 78 -24.11 40.98 -14.05
C LYS A 78 -25.05 40.37 -13.03
N ASP A 79 -24.67 39.28 -12.43
CA ASP A 79 -25.48 38.48 -11.51
C ASP A 79 -24.57 37.70 -10.58
N TYR A 80 -24.44 38.16 -9.36
CA TYR A 80 -23.59 37.55 -8.33
C TYR A 80 -24.03 36.14 -7.98
N HIS A 81 -25.34 35.86 -7.94
CA HIS A 81 -25.86 34.53 -7.64
C HIS A 81 -25.56 33.52 -8.77
N ALA A 82 -25.68 33.96 -10.01
CA ALA A 82 -25.27 33.16 -11.15
C ALA A 82 -23.76 32.89 -11.16
N ALA A 83 -22.95 33.85 -10.73
CA ALA A 83 -21.50 33.68 -10.59
C ALA A 83 -21.14 32.66 -9.52
N LEU A 84 -21.81 32.65 -8.36
CA LEU A 84 -21.61 31.64 -7.32
C LEU A 84 -22.02 30.25 -7.82
N GLN A 85 -23.15 30.15 -8.50
CA GLN A 85 -23.60 28.89 -9.10
C GLN A 85 -22.61 28.41 -10.17
N TYR A 86 -22.06 29.31 -10.98
CA TYR A 86 -21.04 28.99 -11.99
C TYR A 86 -19.79 28.37 -11.35
N VAL A 87 -19.31 28.95 -10.24
CA VAL A 87 -18.14 28.43 -9.50
C VAL A 87 -18.49 27.07 -8.89
N GLN A 88 -19.64 26.92 -8.28
CA GLN A 88 -20.10 25.66 -7.71
C GLN A 88 -20.20 24.57 -8.77
N ASP A 89 -20.84 24.88 -9.90
CA ASP A 89 -20.95 23.96 -11.03
C ASP A 89 -19.59 23.58 -11.63
N TYR A 90 -18.65 24.54 -11.69
CA TYR A 90 -17.30 24.29 -12.18
C TYR A 90 -16.56 23.23 -11.35
N PHE A 91 -16.78 23.20 -10.04
CA PHE A 91 -16.16 22.24 -9.14
C PHE A 91 -16.95 20.94 -8.93
N GLN A 92 -18.26 20.97 -9.13
CA GLN A 92 -19.15 19.82 -8.83
C GLN A 92 -19.63 19.07 -10.06
N MET A 93 -19.67 19.71 -11.24
CA MET A 93 -20.14 19.06 -12.46
C MET A 93 -19.00 18.38 -13.24
N ASP A 94 -19.39 17.39 -14.04
CA ASP A 94 -18.52 16.89 -15.11
C ASP A 94 -18.16 18.04 -16.06
N TYR A 95 -16.87 18.14 -16.43
CA TYR A 95 -16.38 19.25 -17.24
C TYR A 95 -17.10 19.42 -18.57
N ARG A 96 -17.48 18.33 -19.25
CA ARG A 96 -18.23 18.40 -20.51
C ARG A 96 -19.60 19.02 -20.32
N LYS A 97 -20.33 18.61 -19.27
CA LYS A 97 -21.63 19.18 -18.93
C LYS A 97 -21.51 20.65 -18.57
N PHE A 98 -20.46 21.01 -17.82
CA PHE A 98 -20.14 22.40 -17.49
C PHE A 98 -19.91 23.23 -18.77
N VAL A 99 -19.06 22.77 -19.70
CA VAL A 99 -18.78 23.47 -20.96
C VAL A 99 -20.06 23.61 -21.79
N ILE A 100 -20.86 22.56 -21.92
CA ILE A 100 -22.15 22.62 -22.66
C ILE A 100 -23.13 23.59 -22.02
N LYS A 101 -23.15 23.68 -20.68
CA LYS A 101 -24.06 24.57 -19.94
C LYS A 101 -23.69 26.05 -20.12
N TYR A 102 -22.43 26.38 -20.02
CA TYR A 102 -21.96 27.76 -19.95
C TYR A 102 -21.34 28.30 -21.24
N PHE A 103 -20.87 27.43 -22.13
CA PHE A 103 -20.20 27.83 -23.39
C PHE A 103 -20.94 27.24 -24.57
N LYS A 104 -21.62 28.09 -25.35
CA LYS A 104 -22.42 27.68 -26.49
C LYS A 104 -21.70 28.03 -27.81
N GLY A 105 -21.91 27.20 -28.86
CA GLY A 105 -21.37 27.44 -30.19
C GLY A 105 -19.86 27.30 -30.28
N ASP A 106 -19.19 28.15 -31.05
CA ASP A 106 -17.75 28.08 -31.29
C ASP A 106 -16.88 28.22 -30.06
N ARG A 107 -17.36 28.88 -29.01
CA ARG A 107 -16.67 29.01 -27.72
C ARG A 107 -16.46 27.64 -27.03
N ALA A 108 -17.36 26.70 -27.23
CA ALA A 108 -17.22 25.35 -26.69
C ALA A 108 -16.05 24.59 -27.35
N ASN A 109 -15.81 24.82 -28.63
CA ASN A 109 -14.71 24.21 -29.38
C ASN A 109 -13.35 24.82 -29.01
N GLU A 110 -13.30 26.11 -28.67
CA GLU A 110 -12.06 26.80 -28.25
C GLU A 110 -11.58 26.33 -26.88
N ILE A 111 -12.47 25.87 -26.02
CA ILE A 111 -12.18 25.41 -24.66
C ILE A 111 -11.73 23.96 -24.61
N GLN A 112 -11.87 23.17 -25.68
CA GLN A 112 -11.45 21.76 -25.70
C GLN A 112 -9.91 21.64 -25.67
N ARG A 113 -9.40 20.97 -24.60
CA ARG A 113 -7.97 20.65 -24.50
C ARG A 113 -7.57 19.62 -25.52
N ASN A 114 -6.66 19.97 -26.41
CA ASN A 114 -6.03 19.02 -27.32
C ASN A 114 -4.63 18.65 -26.81
N LEU A 115 -4.47 17.41 -26.34
CA LEU A 115 -3.14 16.82 -26.19
C LEU A 115 -2.51 16.64 -27.57
N THR A 116 -1.20 16.93 -27.70
CA THR A 116 -0.52 16.64 -28.95
C THR A 116 -0.54 15.15 -29.22
N PRO A 117 -0.61 14.72 -30.50
CA PRO A 117 -0.51 13.30 -30.87
C PRO A 117 0.75 12.62 -30.31
N GLN A 118 1.85 13.36 -30.23
CA GLN A 118 3.11 12.85 -29.69
C GLN A 118 3.02 12.61 -28.17
N LYS A 119 2.47 13.56 -27.42
CA LYS A 119 2.28 13.42 -25.96
C LYS A 119 1.22 12.36 -25.63
N TYR A 120 0.16 12.28 -26.43
CA TYR A 120 -0.83 11.21 -26.31
C TYR A 120 -0.18 9.83 -26.51
N LYS A 121 0.64 9.66 -27.55
CA LYS A 121 1.37 8.41 -27.80
C LYS A 121 2.36 8.09 -26.68
N GLN A 122 3.03 9.09 -26.13
CA GLN A 122 3.95 8.91 -24.99
C GLN A 122 3.20 8.45 -23.74
N LEU A 123 2.05 9.05 -23.44
CA LEU A 123 1.27 8.74 -22.24
C LEU A 123 0.49 7.42 -22.37
N PHE A 124 -0.09 7.13 -23.53
CA PHE A 124 -1.07 6.04 -23.66
C PHE A 124 -0.67 4.97 -24.69
N GLY A 125 0.34 5.22 -25.51
CA GLY A 125 0.69 4.33 -26.63
C GLY A 125 1.26 2.97 -26.27
N GLN A 126 1.56 2.74 -24.99
CA GLN A 126 2.05 1.46 -24.47
C GLN A 126 0.94 0.62 -23.79
N LEU A 127 -0.28 1.11 -23.75
CA LEU A 127 -1.40 0.37 -23.16
C LEU A 127 -1.90 -0.69 -24.15
N SER A 128 -2.33 -1.84 -23.64
CA SER A 128 -3.03 -2.83 -24.45
C SER A 128 -4.41 -2.31 -24.84
N LYS A 129 -5.05 -2.98 -25.81
CA LYS A 129 -6.40 -2.62 -26.22
C LYS A 129 -7.38 -2.63 -25.04
N GLN A 130 -7.37 -3.70 -24.24
CA GLN A 130 -8.19 -3.83 -23.02
C GLN A 130 -7.96 -2.68 -22.05
N GLN A 131 -6.68 -2.35 -21.79
CA GLN A 131 -6.31 -1.25 -20.92
C GLN A 131 -6.76 0.10 -21.47
N MET A 132 -6.61 0.30 -22.78
CA MET A 132 -7.03 1.52 -23.45
C MET A 132 -8.55 1.70 -23.41
N ASP A 133 -9.32 0.64 -23.60
CA ASP A 133 -10.79 0.68 -23.55
C ASP A 133 -11.27 1.18 -22.17
N ILE A 134 -10.64 0.73 -21.07
CA ILE A 134 -10.92 1.20 -19.71
C ILE A 134 -10.53 2.67 -19.52
N VAL A 135 -9.33 3.05 -20.00
CA VAL A 135 -8.81 4.41 -19.82
C VAL A 135 -9.66 5.41 -20.63
N SER A 136 -10.12 5.04 -21.82
CA SER A 136 -10.91 5.90 -22.70
C SER A 136 -12.40 5.94 -22.40
N ASP A 137 -12.92 5.05 -21.56
CA ASP A 137 -14.33 5.08 -21.15
C ASP A 137 -14.65 6.35 -20.36
N LYS A 138 -15.51 7.18 -20.95
CA LYS A 138 -15.97 8.46 -20.38
C LYS A 138 -17.47 8.46 -20.07
N GLY A 139 -18.18 7.43 -20.51
CA GLY A 139 -19.63 7.36 -20.44
C GLY A 139 -20.18 6.62 -19.25
N SER A 140 -19.43 5.66 -18.71
CA SER A 140 -19.92 4.81 -17.64
C SER A 140 -19.94 5.54 -16.30
N ARG A 141 -21.04 5.38 -15.56
CA ARG A 141 -21.18 5.88 -14.19
C ARG A 141 -20.29 5.09 -13.23
N CYS A 142 -20.27 3.77 -13.37
CA CYS A 142 -19.34 2.90 -12.66
C CYS A 142 -18.55 2.07 -13.66
N ILE A 143 -17.24 2.04 -13.52
CA ILE A 143 -16.35 1.14 -14.24
C ILE A 143 -15.79 0.16 -13.21
N VAL A 144 -16.23 -1.08 -13.29
CA VAL A 144 -15.75 -2.14 -12.40
C VAL A 144 -14.83 -3.07 -13.18
N VAL A 145 -13.58 -3.16 -12.76
CA VAL A 145 -12.55 -3.93 -13.44
C VAL A 145 -12.15 -5.12 -12.58
N ALA A 146 -12.57 -6.30 -12.97
CA ALA A 146 -12.10 -7.55 -12.38
C ALA A 146 -10.79 -7.95 -13.06
N ALA A 147 -9.67 -7.67 -12.39
CA ALA A 147 -8.35 -7.74 -12.98
C ALA A 147 -7.56 -8.91 -12.41
N GLY A 148 -7.09 -9.81 -13.27
CA GLY A 148 -6.22 -10.91 -12.87
C GLY A 148 -4.85 -10.44 -12.33
N PRO A 149 -4.09 -11.34 -11.68
CA PRO A 149 -2.74 -11.03 -11.23
C PRO A 149 -1.87 -10.69 -12.44
N GLY A 150 -0.98 -9.70 -12.27
CA GLY A 150 -0.05 -9.31 -13.35
C GLY A 150 -0.69 -8.63 -14.57
N SER A 151 -1.98 -8.27 -14.54
CA SER A 151 -2.69 -7.62 -15.65
C SER A 151 -2.39 -6.12 -15.78
N GLY A 152 -1.63 -5.55 -14.84
CA GLY A 152 -1.31 -4.13 -14.84
C GLY A 152 -2.38 -3.25 -14.22
N LYS A 153 -3.11 -3.72 -13.19
CA LYS A 153 -4.10 -2.95 -12.40
C LYS A 153 -3.63 -1.53 -12.09
N THR A 154 -2.51 -1.42 -11.39
CA THR A 154 -1.91 -0.13 -11.00
C THR A 154 -1.62 0.76 -12.23
N ARG A 155 -1.11 0.16 -13.31
CA ARG A 155 -0.81 0.88 -14.54
C ARG A 155 -2.07 1.48 -15.16
N VAL A 156 -3.14 0.69 -15.27
CA VAL A 156 -4.42 1.16 -15.82
C VAL A 156 -4.99 2.30 -14.98
N LEU A 157 -4.96 2.17 -13.64
CA LEU A 157 -5.44 3.22 -12.76
C LEU A 157 -4.63 4.51 -12.87
N VAL A 158 -3.30 4.44 -12.89
CA VAL A 158 -2.42 5.62 -13.07
C VAL A 158 -2.72 6.32 -14.39
N HIS A 159 -2.86 5.55 -15.49
CA HIS A 159 -3.20 6.12 -16.79
C HIS A 159 -4.65 6.65 -16.84
N LYS A 160 -5.60 6.02 -16.14
CA LYS A 160 -6.96 6.54 -16.02
C LYS A 160 -6.99 7.87 -15.26
N LEU A 161 -6.26 7.98 -14.14
CA LEU A 161 -6.09 9.25 -13.42
C LEU A 161 -5.48 10.34 -14.32
N ALA A 162 -4.45 10.01 -15.08
CA ALA A 162 -3.85 10.92 -16.05
C ALA A 162 -4.85 11.31 -17.15
N SER A 163 -5.66 10.38 -17.66
CA SER A 163 -6.70 10.64 -18.64
C SER A 163 -7.78 11.59 -18.10
N LEU A 164 -8.24 11.35 -16.86
CA LEU A 164 -9.22 12.21 -16.19
C LEU A 164 -8.73 13.65 -16.07
N LEU A 165 -7.49 13.84 -15.66
CA LEU A 165 -6.90 15.17 -15.49
C LEU A 165 -6.55 15.88 -16.81
N LEU A 166 -6.05 15.13 -17.80
CA LEU A 166 -5.48 15.71 -19.03
C LEU A 166 -6.44 15.71 -20.22
N LEU A 167 -7.36 14.73 -20.29
CA LEU A 167 -8.27 14.55 -21.43
C LEU A 167 -9.73 14.85 -21.09
N GLU A 168 -10.12 14.65 -19.84
CA GLU A 168 -11.50 14.86 -19.39
C GLU A 168 -11.65 16.15 -18.58
N ASP A 169 -10.56 16.85 -18.33
CA ASP A 169 -10.46 18.12 -17.58
C ASP A 169 -11.11 18.04 -16.17
N VAL A 170 -11.04 16.87 -15.54
CA VAL A 170 -11.44 16.68 -14.15
C VAL A 170 -10.45 17.46 -13.28
N LYS A 171 -10.96 18.32 -12.40
CA LYS A 171 -10.11 19.05 -11.48
C LYS A 171 -9.54 18.13 -10.40
N HIS A 172 -8.34 18.42 -9.91
CA HIS A 172 -7.73 17.60 -8.87
C HIS A 172 -8.58 17.54 -7.59
N GLU A 173 -9.30 18.60 -7.23
CA GLU A 173 -10.23 18.64 -6.09
C GLU A 173 -11.44 17.72 -6.28
N GLN A 174 -11.84 17.48 -7.53
CA GLN A 174 -12.98 16.64 -7.88
C GLN A 174 -12.62 15.15 -7.84
N LEU A 175 -11.33 14.80 -7.82
CA LEU A 175 -10.82 13.46 -7.91
C LEU A 175 -10.40 12.95 -6.53
N LEU A 176 -10.87 11.78 -6.16
CA LEU A 176 -10.45 11.06 -4.97
C LEU A 176 -10.04 9.64 -5.36
N MET A 177 -8.88 9.21 -4.91
CA MET A 177 -8.45 7.83 -5.01
C MET A 177 -8.30 7.21 -3.63
N LEU A 178 -9.00 6.10 -3.40
CA LEU A 178 -8.96 5.34 -2.16
C LEU A 178 -8.29 3.98 -2.36
N THR A 179 -7.46 3.59 -1.40
CA THR A 179 -6.77 2.30 -1.36
C THR A 179 -6.76 1.74 0.07
N PHE A 180 -6.39 0.46 0.22
CA PHE A 180 -6.38 -0.22 1.51
C PHE A 180 -5.04 -0.16 2.25
N SER A 181 -3.97 0.29 1.59
CA SER A 181 -2.66 0.38 2.22
C SER A 181 -1.93 1.68 1.91
N ARG A 182 -1.17 2.15 2.88
CA ARG A 182 -0.33 3.35 2.72
C ARG A 182 0.75 3.14 1.65
N ALA A 183 1.34 1.95 1.60
CA ALA A 183 2.33 1.60 0.60
C ALA A 183 1.78 1.75 -0.82
N ALA A 184 0.54 1.25 -1.07
CA ALA A 184 -0.13 1.42 -2.36
C ALA A 184 -0.38 2.89 -2.69
N ALA A 185 -0.90 3.69 -1.73
CA ALA A 185 -1.11 5.13 -1.96
C ALA A 185 0.19 5.86 -2.35
N THR A 186 1.30 5.53 -1.69
CA THR A 186 2.61 6.10 -1.97
C THR A 186 3.12 5.69 -3.36
N GLU A 187 3.01 4.41 -3.71
CA GLU A 187 3.40 3.89 -5.03
C GLU A 187 2.58 4.54 -6.16
N PHE A 188 1.27 4.67 -5.98
CA PHE A 188 0.40 5.34 -6.95
C PHE A 188 0.81 6.80 -7.16
N LYS A 189 1.04 7.53 -6.06
CA LYS A 189 1.46 8.93 -6.13
C LYS A 189 2.78 9.07 -6.87
N GLN A 190 3.76 8.23 -6.57
CA GLN A 190 5.05 8.22 -7.26
C GLN A 190 4.90 7.95 -8.77
N ARG A 191 4.17 6.89 -9.14
CA ARG A 191 3.95 6.54 -10.55
C ARG A 191 3.17 7.63 -11.29
N LEU A 192 2.22 8.27 -10.64
CA LEU A 192 1.49 9.39 -11.22
C LEU A 192 2.40 10.61 -11.41
N MET A 193 3.30 10.90 -10.45
CA MET A 193 4.32 11.94 -10.59
C MET A 193 5.27 11.70 -11.76
N GLU A 194 5.71 10.45 -11.96
CA GLU A 194 6.53 10.06 -13.12
C GLU A 194 5.80 10.29 -14.45
N LEU A 195 4.48 10.12 -14.47
CA LEU A 195 3.67 10.23 -15.68
C LEU A 195 3.25 11.66 -16.03
N ILE A 196 2.80 12.44 -15.04
CA ILE A 196 2.22 13.79 -15.23
C ILE A 196 2.96 14.91 -14.49
N GLY A 197 4.06 14.60 -13.81
CA GLY A 197 4.88 15.57 -13.10
C GLY A 197 4.20 16.14 -11.84
N ASN A 198 4.52 17.39 -11.52
CA ASN A 198 4.07 18.05 -10.28
C ASN A 198 2.56 18.11 -10.10
N ALA A 199 1.78 18.04 -11.18
CA ALA A 199 0.33 17.97 -11.12
C ALA A 199 -0.20 16.83 -10.23
N ALA A 200 0.56 15.75 -10.08
CA ALA A 200 0.22 14.62 -9.24
C ALA A 200 0.19 14.95 -7.74
N HIS A 201 0.89 15.99 -7.30
CA HIS A 201 0.91 16.39 -5.88
C HIS A 201 -0.46 16.84 -5.36
N PHE A 202 -1.27 17.36 -6.24
CA PHE A 202 -2.60 17.91 -5.90
C PHE A 202 -3.71 16.86 -5.94
N VAL A 203 -3.42 15.67 -6.49
CA VAL A 203 -4.40 14.57 -6.52
C VAL A 203 -4.52 13.95 -5.14
N GLU A 204 -5.74 13.87 -4.64
CA GLU A 204 -6.04 13.26 -3.35
C GLU A 204 -6.01 11.73 -3.46
N ILE A 205 -4.89 11.13 -3.04
CA ILE A 205 -4.68 9.68 -2.98
C ILE A 205 -4.47 9.32 -1.52
N LYS A 206 -5.44 8.59 -0.94
CA LYS A 206 -5.48 8.26 0.49
C LYS A 206 -5.91 6.83 0.73
N THR A 207 -5.69 6.35 1.95
CA THR A 207 -6.39 5.17 2.43
C THR A 207 -7.82 5.51 2.84
N PHE A 208 -8.70 4.52 2.91
CA PHE A 208 -10.06 4.71 3.42
C PHE A 208 -10.06 5.35 4.82
N HIS A 209 -9.20 4.88 5.71
CA HIS A 209 -9.09 5.41 7.07
C HIS A 209 -8.59 6.86 7.10
N SER A 210 -7.52 7.17 6.35
CA SER A 210 -6.95 8.51 6.28
C SER A 210 -7.97 9.52 5.74
N TYR A 211 -8.70 9.17 4.70
CA TYR A 211 -9.75 10.03 4.14
C TYR A 211 -10.86 10.31 5.17
N CYS A 212 -11.36 9.26 5.82
CA CYS A 212 -12.41 9.41 6.85
C CYS A 212 -11.92 10.22 8.06
N PHE A 213 -10.66 10.04 8.46
CA PHE A 213 -10.09 10.81 9.56
C PHE A 213 -10.00 12.30 9.24
N ASP A 214 -9.67 12.65 8.00
CA ASP A 214 -9.68 14.03 7.53
C ASP A 214 -11.10 14.63 7.49
N LEU A 215 -12.09 13.85 7.05
CA LEU A 215 -13.50 14.28 7.04
C LEU A 215 -14.00 14.60 8.44
N LEU A 216 -13.60 13.84 9.44
CA LEU A 216 -13.95 14.06 10.85
C LEU A 216 -13.18 15.22 11.50
N GLY A 217 -12.45 16.02 10.71
CA GLY A 217 -11.71 17.20 11.21
C GLY A 217 -10.48 16.85 12.03
N ARG A 218 -9.97 15.62 11.92
CA ARG A 218 -8.82 15.10 12.70
C ARG A 218 -9.03 15.21 14.22
N ILE A 219 -10.31 15.27 14.65
CA ILE A 219 -10.70 15.35 16.04
C ILE A 219 -10.72 13.92 16.61
N GLY A 220 -9.89 13.68 17.63
CA GLY A 220 -9.80 12.40 18.32
C GLY A 220 -8.41 11.79 18.27
N ASN A 221 -8.25 10.67 18.99
CA ASN A 221 -7.01 9.90 18.97
C ASN A 221 -7.03 8.94 17.78
N LEU A 222 -5.94 8.88 17.00
CA LEU A 222 -5.74 7.87 15.95
C LEU A 222 -5.97 6.44 16.47
N GLU A 223 -5.76 6.22 17.77
CA GLU A 223 -5.95 4.91 18.43
C GLU A 223 -7.44 4.53 18.57
N ASP A 224 -8.35 5.50 18.57
CA ASP A 224 -9.81 5.27 18.68
C ASP A 224 -10.46 5.03 17.28
N SER A 225 -9.68 4.81 16.26
CA SER A 225 -10.10 4.81 14.83
C SER A 225 -10.86 3.55 14.37
N LYS A 226 -11.26 2.64 15.26
CA LYS A 226 -11.92 1.38 14.85
C LYS A 226 -13.20 1.56 14.02
N ASN A 227 -13.95 2.64 14.27
CA ASN A 227 -15.22 2.92 13.62
C ASN A 227 -15.17 4.22 12.80
N VAL A 228 -13.98 4.65 12.39
CA VAL A 228 -13.81 5.94 11.71
C VAL A 228 -14.52 5.96 10.36
N VAL A 229 -14.51 4.83 9.64
CA VAL A 229 -15.13 4.70 8.32
C VAL A 229 -16.65 4.73 8.44
N SER A 230 -17.22 3.94 9.34
CA SER A 230 -18.66 3.94 9.63
C SER A 230 -19.18 5.30 10.07
N LYS A 231 -18.43 5.94 11.00
CA LYS A 231 -18.81 7.27 11.51
C LYS A 231 -18.76 8.34 10.41
N ALA A 232 -17.75 8.31 9.54
CA ALA A 232 -17.68 9.24 8.41
C ALA A 232 -18.85 9.03 7.43
N ALA A 233 -19.20 7.77 7.13
CA ALA A 233 -20.33 7.47 6.29
C ALA A 233 -21.65 7.98 6.89
N GLU A 234 -21.86 7.80 8.19
CA GLU A 234 -23.05 8.31 8.91
C GLU A 234 -23.12 9.84 8.86
N MET A 235 -22.03 10.54 9.14
CA MET A 235 -21.99 12.01 9.12
C MET A 235 -22.23 12.58 7.71
N ILE A 236 -21.75 11.92 6.65
CA ILE A 236 -22.07 12.28 5.26
C ILE A 236 -23.58 12.15 5.01
N CYS A 237 -24.18 11.03 5.42
CA CYS A 237 -25.60 10.78 5.25
C CYS A 237 -26.48 11.77 6.04
N GLN A 238 -25.99 12.26 7.18
CA GLN A 238 -26.67 13.26 8.04
C GLN A 238 -26.45 14.70 7.57
N GLY A 239 -25.57 14.91 6.56
CA GLY A 239 -25.23 16.25 6.07
C GLY A 239 -24.35 17.08 7.03
N GLU A 240 -23.65 16.41 7.95
CA GLU A 240 -22.79 17.04 8.96
C GLU A 240 -21.37 17.31 8.44
N VAL A 241 -21.02 16.84 7.24
CA VAL A 241 -19.73 17.08 6.61
C VAL A 241 -19.81 18.27 5.67
N GLU A 242 -18.81 19.14 5.70
CA GLU A 242 -18.72 20.30 4.81
C GLU A 242 -18.77 19.85 3.32
N PRO A 243 -19.65 20.42 2.49
CA PRO A 243 -19.84 20.01 1.09
C PRO A 243 -18.56 20.06 0.25
N ASN A 244 -17.65 21.01 0.53
CA ASN A 244 -16.38 21.14 -0.18
C ASN A 244 -15.43 19.94 0.04
N LYS A 245 -15.55 19.23 1.16
CA LYS A 245 -14.72 18.03 1.48
C LYS A 245 -15.21 16.78 0.77
N ILE A 246 -16.49 16.72 0.44
CA ILE A 246 -17.15 15.54 -0.17
C ILE A 246 -17.66 15.79 -1.60
N GLY A 247 -17.46 16.97 -2.17
CA GLY A 247 -17.86 17.38 -3.52
C GLY A 247 -17.03 16.72 -4.62
N LYS A 248 -16.78 15.41 -4.50
CA LYS A 248 -16.01 14.63 -5.48
C LYS A 248 -16.89 14.21 -6.64
N THR A 249 -16.41 14.35 -7.88
CA THR A 249 -17.11 13.88 -9.08
C THR A 249 -16.54 12.57 -9.61
N VAL A 250 -15.32 12.20 -9.22
CA VAL A 250 -14.69 10.92 -9.56
C VAL A 250 -14.09 10.28 -8.35
N LEU A 251 -14.51 9.05 -8.07
CA LEU A 251 -13.94 8.18 -7.04
C LEU A 251 -13.25 6.99 -7.70
N VAL A 252 -11.98 6.79 -7.38
CA VAL A 252 -11.19 5.65 -7.83
C VAL A 252 -10.86 4.76 -6.63
N ILE A 253 -11.09 3.45 -6.76
CA ILE A 253 -10.87 2.47 -5.70
C ILE A 253 -9.92 1.40 -6.22
N ASP A 254 -8.77 1.24 -5.57
CA ASP A 254 -7.85 0.13 -5.82
C ASP A 254 -8.09 -1.00 -4.81
N GLU A 255 -7.76 -2.24 -5.21
CA GLU A 255 -7.98 -3.47 -4.44
C GLU A 255 -9.43 -3.59 -3.93
N ALA A 256 -10.41 -3.24 -4.78
CA ALA A 256 -11.83 -3.14 -4.42
C ALA A 256 -12.42 -4.45 -3.86
N GLN A 257 -11.78 -5.61 -4.10
CA GLN A 257 -12.18 -6.89 -3.49
C GLN A 257 -11.98 -6.93 -1.97
N ASP A 258 -11.13 -6.05 -1.43
CA ASP A 258 -10.84 -6.01 0.01
C ASP A 258 -11.83 -5.11 0.79
N MET A 259 -12.84 -4.51 0.12
CA MET A 259 -13.91 -3.74 0.78
C MET A 259 -14.72 -4.59 1.74
N GLY A 260 -15.00 -4.03 2.91
CA GLY A 260 -16.00 -4.52 3.84
C GLY A 260 -17.30 -3.70 3.80
N ALA A 261 -18.19 -3.97 4.74
CA ALA A 261 -19.48 -3.27 4.85
C ALA A 261 -19.30 -1.76 5.09
N GLU A 262 -18.30 -1.38 5.88
CA GLU A 262 -18.04 0.01 6.26
C GLU A 262 -17.54 0.84 5.08
N GLU A 263 -16.57 0.31 4.31
CA GLU A 263 -16.04 0.99 3.12
C GLU A 263 -17.11 1.09 2.03
N HIS A 264 -17.89 0.03 1.85
CA HIS A 264 -19.02 0.07 0.90
C HIS A 264 -20.07 1.12 1.30
N ALA A 265 -20.41 1.23 2.60
CA ALA A 265 -21.33 2.24 3.10
C ALA A 265 -20.80 3.67 2.85
N LEU A 266 -19.49 3.90 3.05
CA LEU A 266 -18.84 5.18 2.73
C LEU A 266 -18.96 5.51 1.23
N VAL A 267 -18.66 4.54 0.36
CA VAL A 267 -18.78 4.72 -1.10
C VAL A 267 -20.20 5.09 -1.49
N LYS A 268 -21.20 4.39 -0.93
CA LYS A 268 -22.64 4.68 -1.18
C LYS A 268 -23.04 6.06 -0.65
N ALA A 269 -22.54 6.49 0.52
CA ALA A 269 -22.80 7.81 1.08
C ALA A 269 -22.24 8.93 0.17
N LEU A 270 -21.01 8.75 -0.35
CA LEU A 270 -20.42 9.68 -1.30
C LEU A 270 -21.19 9.75 -2.62
N MET A 271 -21.61 8.60 -3.17
CA MET A 271 -22.42 8.52 -4.39
C MET A 271 -23.81 9.16 -4.22
N ALA A 272 -24.41 9.04 -3.03
CA ALA A 272 -25.70 9.65 -2.71
C ALA A 272 -25.59 11.18 -2.56
N ASN A 273 -24.45 11.68 -2.05
CA ASN A 273 -24.19 13.10 -1.94
C ASN A 273 -23.94 13.76 -3.29
N ASN A 274 -23.46 13.01 -4.29
CA ASN A 274 -23.27 13.51 -5.65
C ASN A 274 -23.73 12.46 -6.67
N GLU A 275 -24.95 12.64 -7.20
CA GLU A 275 -25.57 11.74 -8.18
C GLU A 275 -24.77 11.63 -9.49
N GLU A 276 -23.95 12.63 -9.81
CA GLU A 276 -23.07 12.66 -10.98
C GLU A 276 -21.72 11.96 -10.73
N MET A 277 -21.47 11.47 -9.52
CA MET A 277 -20.21 10.81 -9.19
C MET A 277 -19.99 9.58 -10.06
N ARG A 278 -18.82 9.54 -10.68
CA ARG A 278 -18.30 8.37 -11.39
C ARG A 278 -17.41 7.56 -10.45
N VAL A 279 -17.62 6.23 -10.44
CA VAL A 279 -16.82 5.32 -9.62
C VAL A 279 -16.00 4.41 -10.53
N ILE A 280 -14.72 4.26 -10.26
CA ILE A 280 -13.81 3.37 -10.96
C ILE A 280 -13.21 2.43 -9.92
N ALA A 281 -13.68 1.19 -9.89
CA ALA A 281 -13.27 0.18 -8.93
C ALA A 281 -12.47 -0.93 -9.62
N VAL A 282 -11.23 -1.16 -9.17
CA VAL A 282 -10.37 -2.20 -9.72
C VAL A 282 -9.99 -3.17 -8.62
N GLY A 283 -10.08 -4.47 -8.90
CA GLY A 283 -9.78 -5.48 -7.92
C GLY A 283 -9.59 -6.87 -8.52
N ASP A 284 -9.20 -7.81 -7.68
CA ASP A 284 -9.03 -9.23 -8.00
C ASP A 284 -9.76 -10.10 -6.96
N ASP A 285 -10.98 -10.52 -7.26
CA ASP A 285 -11.82 -11.31 -6.36
C ASP A 285 -11.17 -12.64 -5.93
N ASP A 286 -10.33 -13.22 -6.78
CA ASP A 286 -9.58 -14.45 -6.47
C ASP A 286 -8.42 -14.19 -5.48
N GLN A 287 -8.03 -12.92 -5.26
CA GLN A 287 -7.00 -12.52 -4.30
C GLN A 287 -7.55 -11.89 -3.00
N ASN A 288 -8.85 -12.00 -2.74
CA ASN A 288 -9.41 -11.62 -1.44
C ASN A 288 -8.99 -12.63 -0.37
N ILE A 289 -8.01 -12.26 0.45
CA ILE A 289 -7.48 -13.08 1.57
C ILE A 289 -7.71 -12.42 2.93
N TYR A 290 -8.54 -11.36 3.00
CA TYR A 290 -8.84 -10.60 4.22
C TYR A 290 -10.30 -10.75 4.70
N GLU A 291 -11.04 -11.77 4.22
CA GLU A 291 -12.42 -12.04 4.66
C GLU A 291 -12.53 -12.16 6.19
N PHE A 292 -11.48 -12.66 6.87
CA PHE A 292 -11.42 -12.71 8.33
C PHE A 292 -11.42 -11.31 9.01
N ARG A 293 -11.24 -10.23 8.23
CA ARG A 293 -11.38 -8.82 8.66
C ARG A 293 -12.72 -8.21 8.24
N GLY A 294 -13.60 -8.98 7.62
CA GLY A 294 -14.92 -8.52 7.14
C GLY A 294 -14.94 -8.07 5.69
N SER A 295 -13.85 -8.26 4.92
CA SER A 295 -13.89 -7.95 3.49
C SER A 295 -14.74 -8.98 2.74
N ASP A 296 -15.46 -8.51 1.70
CA ASP A 296 -16.27 -9.34 0.82
C ASP A 296 -16.21 -8.79 -0.61
N SER A 297 -15.66 -9.58 -1.53
CA SER A 297 -15.63 -9.22 -2.96
C SER A 297 -17.00 -9.00 -3.58
N GLY A 298 -18.07 -9.47 -2.94
CA GLY A 298 -19.46 -9.18 -3.32
C GLY A 298 -19.79 -7.69 -3.35
N TYR A 299 -19.11 -6.84 -2.57
CA TYR A 299 -19.31 -5.39 -2.62
C TYR A 299 -18.80 -4.79 -3.93
N MET A 300 -17.68 -5.27 -4.46
CA MET A 300 -17.20 -4.91 -5.80
C MET A 300 -18.22 -5.32 -6.88
N TYR A 301 -18.82 -6.49 -6.76
CA TYR A 301 -19.85 -6.95 -7.69
C TYR A 301 -21.11 -6.10 -7.63
N ARG A 302 -21.53 -5.66 -6.44
CA ARG A 302 -22.69 -4.75 -6.28
C ARG A 302 -22.48 -3.43 -7.01
N LEU A 303 -21.28 -2.88 -7.04
CA LEU A 303 -20.96 -1.69 -7.84
C LEU A 303 -21.11 -1.95 -9.34
N ALA A 304 -20.84 -3.17 -9.82
CA ALA A 304 -21.04 -3.54 -11.21
C ALA A 304 -22.54 -3.63 -11.61
N GLN A 305 -23.42 -3.74 -10.63
CA GLN A 305 -24.88 -3.80 -10.86
C GLN A 305 -25.57 -2.43 -10.79
N GLU A 306 -24.85 -1.36 -10.46
CA GLU A 306 -25.40 0.01 -10.48
C GLU A 306 -25.81 0.40 -11.90
N SER A 307 -26.84 1.23 -12.02
CA SER A 307 -27.31 1.73 -13.31
C SER A 307 -26.21 2.51 -14.04
N GLY A 308 -26.01 2.21 -15.32
CA GLY A 308 -24.94 2.83 -16.12
C GLY A 308 -23.54 2.30 -15.82
N SER A 309 -23.43 1.11 -15.21
CA SER A 309 -22.15 0.46 -14.94
C SER A 309 -21.62 -0.33 -16.12
N THR A 310 -20.30 -0.35 -16.28
CA THR A 310 -19.57 -1.24 -17.18
C THR A 310 -18.70 -2.18 -16.35
N PHE A 311 -18.80 -3.49 -16.62
CA PHE A 311 -17.95 -4.52 -16.04
C PHE A 311 -16.94 -5.00 -17.06
N VAL A 312 -15.65 -5.03 -16.68
CA VAL A 312 -14.55 -5.44 -17.57
C VAL A 312 -13.68 -6.47 -16.85
N GLU A 313 -13.40 -7.58 -17.51
CA GLU A 313 -12.41 -8.55 -17.07
C GLU A 313 -11.06 -8.29 -17.74
N MET A 314 -9.99 -8.02 -16.96
CA MET A 314 -8.62 -7.94 -17.47
C MET A 314 -7.96 -9.31 -17.34
N THR A 315 -7.74 -9.95 -18.47
CA THR A 315 -7.25 -11.35 -18.55
C THR A 315 -5.79 -11.46 -18.99
N GLU A 316 -5.21 -10.40 -19.54
CA GLU A 316 -3.82 -10.37 -20.01
C GLU A 316 -2.85 -10.33 -18.81
N ASN A 317 -1.93 -11.29 -18.71
CA ASN A 317 -0.89 -11.31 -17.66
C ASN A 317 0.47 -10.97 -18.27
N TYR A 318 1.05 -9.86 -17.83
CA TYR A 318 2.36 -9.37 -18.27
C TYR A 318 3.49 -9.73 -17.29
N ARG A 319 3.15 -10.30 -16.13
CA ARG A 319 4.09 -10.65 -15.06
C ARG A 319 4.73 -12.01 -15.28
N SER A 320 3.91 -13.03 -15.42
CA SER A 320 4.32 -14.42 -15.25
C SER A 320 4.47 -15.11 -16.60
N ALA A 321 5.44 -16.01 -16.69
CA ALA A 321 5.61 -16.93 -17.79
C ALA A 321 4.40 -17.87 -17.92
N ARG A 322 4.31 -18.58 -19.05
CA ARG A 322 3.11 -19.32 -19.43
C ARG A 322 2.73 -20.43 -18.43
N GLN A 323 3.68 -21.28 -18.02
CA GLN A 323 3.39 -22.42 -17.14
C GLN A 323 2.86 -22.02 -15.75
N PRO A 324 3.44 -21.05 -15.02
CA PRO A 324 2.83 -20.53 -13.79
C PRO A 324 1.40 -19.99 -13.99
N VAL A 325 1.10 -19.33 -15.13
CA VAL A 325 -0.26 -18.85 -15.44
C VAL A 325 -1.21 -20.01 -15.71
N ASP A 326 -0.82 -20.99 -16.52
CA ASP A 326 -1.65 -22.17 -16.84
C ASP A 326 -1.94 -22.98 -15.56
N PHE A 327 -0.95 -23.13 -14.69
CA PHE A 327 -1.11 -23.77 -13.38
C PHE A 327 -2.06 -23.00 -12.47
N ALA A 328 -1.94 -21.68 -12.40
CA ALA A 328 -2.84 -20.81 -11.65
C ALA A 328 -4.30 -20.93 -12.16
N ASN A 329 -4.50 -20.94 -13.48
CA ASN A 329 -5.82 -21.17 -14.09
C ASN A 329 -6.42 -22.54 -13.73
N GLY A 330 -5.59 -23.58 -13.73
CA GLY A 330 -5.98 -24.92 -13.28
C GLY A 330 -6.43 -24.91 -11.82
N PHE A 331 -5.68 -24.21 -10.96
CA PHE A 331 -5.95 -24.11 -9.52
C PHE A 331 -7.24 -23.33 -9.20
N LEU A 332 -7.62 -22.34 -10.02
CA LEU A 332 -8.85 -21.56 -9.87
C LEU A 332 -10.11 -22.41 -9.83
N LYS A 333 -10.10 -23.63 -10.39
CA LYS A 333 -11.23 -24.58 -10.33
C LYS A 333 -11.57 -25.00 -8.89
N ASN A 334 -10.63 -24.86 -7.96
CA ASN A 334 -10.81 -25.15 -6.53
C ASN A 334 -11.43 -23.97 -5.76
N ILE A 335 -11.59 -22.81 -6.40
CA ILE A 335 -12.15 -21.60 -5.77
C ILE A 335 -13.62 -21.44 -6.22
N HIS A 336 -14.52 -21.51 -5.26
CA HIS A 336 -15.95 -21.28 -5.50
C HIS A 336 -16.32 -19.80 -5.33
N LYS A 337 -17.44 -19.37 -5.91
CA LYS A 337 -17.99 -18.01 -5.84
C LYS A 337 -17.01 -16.95 -6.41
N ARG A 338 -16.61 -17.16 -7.65
CA ARG A 338 -15.78 -16.23 -8.40
C ARG A 338 -16.62 -15.24 -9.18
N ILE A 339 -16.15 -14.01 -9.32
CA ILE A 339 -16.74 -12.97 -10.16
C ILE A 339 -16.22 -13.12 -11.60
N LYS A 340 -14.90 -13.32 -11.75
CA LYS A 340 -14.28 -13.56 -13.06
C LYS A 340 -14.62 -14.93 -13.61
N SER A 341 -14.94 -14.96 -14.89
CA SER A 341 -15.24 -16.19 -15.64
C SER A 341 -14.12 -16.58 -16.61
N THR A 342 -13.38 -15.60 -17.10
CA THR A 342 -12.38 -15.78 -18.18
C THR A 342 -11.03 -16.20 -17.60
N PRO A 343 -10.34 -17.19 -18.23
CA PRO A 343 -8.97 -17.56 -17.84
C PRO A 343 -7.97 -16.44 -18.12
N ILE A 344 -6.91 -16.40 -17.31
CA ILE A 344 -5.80 -15.48 -17.50
C ILE A 344 -4.89 -15.99 -18.62
N ILE A 345 -4.37 -15.08 -19.45
CA ILE A 345 -3.50 -15.39 -20.59
C ILE A 345 -2.14 -14.74 -20.39
N SER A 346 -1.07 -15.53 -20.37
CA SER A 346 0.28 -14.98 -20.32
C SER A 346 0.62 -14.29 -21.64
N MET A 347 1.05 -13.03 -21.54
CA MET A 347 1.56 -12.25 -22.67
C MET A 347 3.07 -12.40 -22.86
N ARG A 348 3.74 -13.12 -21.97
CA ARG A 348 5.17 -13.41 -22.03
C ARG A 348 5.44 -14.59 -22.96
N LYS A 349 6.60 -14.54 -23.65
CA LYS A 349 7.04 -15.60 -24.56
C LYS A 349 7.68 -16.79 -23.84
N GLU A 350 8.21 -16.55 -22.66
CA GLU A 350 8.91 -17.54 -21.86
C GLU A 350 7.92 -18.61 -21.36
N LYS A 351 8.33 -19.87 -21.48
CA LYS A 351 7.52 -20.99 -21.01
C LYS A 351 7.37 -20.98 -19.48
N GLY A 352 8.46 -20.73 -18.76
CA GLY A 352 8.52 -20.88 -17.31
C GLY A 352 8.56 -22.36 -16.88
N TRP A 353 8.43 -22.60 -15.58
CA TRP A 353 8.51 -23.93 -14.99
C TRP A 353 7.61 -24.06 -13.76
N VAL A 354 6.93 -25.20 -13.62
CA VAL A 354 6.17 -25.55 -12.42
C VAL A 354 6.53 -26.96 -11.99
N GLU A 355 6.94 -27.10 -10.74
CA GLU A 355 7.25 -28.40 -10.14
C GLU A 355 6.47 -28.57 -8.84
N VAL A 356 5.84 -29.73 -8.68
CA VAL A 356 5.14 -30.12 -7.46
C VAL A 356 5.85 -31.34 -6.86
N ILE A 357 6.33 -31.18 -5.63
CA ILE A 357 7.00 -32.22 -4.87
C ILE A 357 6.09 -32.59 -3.70
N ARG A 358 5.62 -33.86 -3.71
CA ARG A 358 4.81 -34.40 -2.64
C ARG A 358 5.65 -35.24 -1.72
N TYR A 359 5.54 -35.02 -0.43
CA TYR A 359 6.27 -35.73 0.62
C TYR A 359 5.37 -36.67 1.40
N GLN A 360 5.92 -37.81 1.84
CA GLN A 360 5.33 -38.63 2.90
C GLN A 360 5.71 -38.09 4.29
N SER A 361 6.77 -37.33 4.38
CA SER A 361 7.23 -36.69 5.63
C SER A 361 6.33 -35.55 6.09
N GLU A 362 6.18 -35.42 7.39
CA GLU A 362 5.56 -34.24 8.01
C GLU A 362 6.44 -33.00 7.86
N TYR A 363 7.77 -33.17 7.93
CA TYR A 363 8.73 -32.09 7.88
C TYR A 363 9.33 -31.98 6.48
N MET A 364 9.16 -30.81 5.88
CA MET A 364 9.58 -30.53 4.49
C MET A 364 10.62 -29.40 4.40
N TYR A 365 11.14 -28.93 5.53
CA TYR A 365 12.06 -27.77 5.58
C TYR A 365 13.38 -28.05 4.87
N GLN A 366 14.04 -29.14 5.25
CA GLN A 366 15.33 -29.55 4.68
C GLN A 366 15.25 -29.79 3.17
N PRO A 367 14.33 -30.63 2.66
CA PRO A 367 14.26 -30.89 1.23
C PRO A 367 13.84 -29.67 0.40
N LEU A 368 13.08 -28.72 0.96
CA LEU A 368 12.81 -27.45 0.30
C LEU A 368 14.09 -26.65 0.10
N VAL A 369 14.92 -26.54 1.14
CA VAL A 369 16.20 -25.81 1.05
C VAL A 369 17.16 -26.50 0.08
N GLU A 370 17.23 -27.84 0.07
CA GLU A 370 18.02 -28.61 -0.88
C GLU A 370 17.57 -28.36 -2.34
N ASN A 371 16.26 -28.36 -2.59
CA ASN A 371 15.70 -28.05 -3.90
C ASN A 371 16.03 -26.60 -4.33
N LEU A 372 15.92 -25.65 -3.42
CA LEU A 372 16.28 -24.26 -3.67
C LEU A 372 17.76 -24.13 -4.02
N LEU A 373 18.66 -24.80 -3.30
CA LEU A 373 20.10 -24.79 -3.58
C LEU A 373 20.45 -25.35 -4.96
N GLN A 374 19.73 -26.39 -5.40
CA GLN A 374 19.94 -27.02 -6.69
C GLN A 374 19.46 -26.17 -7.88
N HIS A 375 18.42 -25.36 -7.68
CA HIS A 375 17.76 -24.63 -8.76
C HIS A 375 17.98 -23.11 -8.70
N ARG A 376 18.81 -22.64 -7.76
CA ARG A 376 19.05 -21.22 -7.59
C ARG A 376 19.83 -20.62 -8.77
N ASP A 377 19.18 -19.69 -9.49
CA ASP A 377 19.76 -18.91 -10.57
C ASP A 377 19.96 -17.45 -10.19
N LYS A 378 20.39 -16.63 -11.15
CA LYS A 378 20.44 -15.18 -11.03
C LYS A 378 19.01 -14.63 -11.09
N GLY A 379 18.47 -14.20 -9.97
CA GLY A 379 17.12 -13.63 -9.86
C GLY A 379 16.68 -13.55 -8.41
N THR A 380 15.49 -13.00 -8.20
CA THR A 380 14.88 -12.91 -6.88
C THR A 380 14.14 -14.19 -6.54
N SER A 381 14.57 -14.91 -5.52
CA SER A 381 13.88 -16.10 -5.01
C SER A 381 13.09 -15.78 -3.74
N CYS A 382 11.92 -16.40 -3.60
CA CYS A 382 11.10 -16.26 -2.40
C CYS A 382 10.62 -17.61 -1.89
N VAL A 383 10.75 -17.84 -0.58
CA VAL A 383 10.12 -18.96 0.11
C VAL A 383 8.85 -18.46 0.80
N LEU A 384 7.72 -19.03 0.43
CA LEU A 384 6.40 -18.71 0.97
C LEU A 384 5.90 -19.80 1.91
N THR A 385 5.50 -19.39 3.10
CA THR A 385 4.99 -20.28 4.15
C THR A 385 3.56 -19.92 4.55
N GLN A 386 2.92 -20.80 5.28
CA GLN A 386 1.59 -20.57 5.83
C GLN A 386 1.64 -19.78 7.14
N THR A 387 2.68 -20.00 7.94
CA THR A 387 2.86 -19.38 9.27
C THR A 387 4.16 -18.60 9.39
N ASN A 388 4.22 -17.71 10.38
CA ASN A 388 5.46 -17.00 10.73
C ASN A 388 6.51 -17.96 11.30
N GLU A 389 6.09 -18.98 12.04
CA GLU A 389 6.96 -19.99 12.63
C GLU A 389 7.72 -20.75 11.56
N GLU A 390 7.02 -21.29 10.56
CA GLU A 390 7.65 -21.94 9.40
C GLU A 390 8.65 -21.02 8.68
N ALA A 391 8.29 -19.73 8.51
CA ALA A 391 9.17 -18.78 7.86
C ALA A 391 10.48 -18.56 8.63
N VAL A 392 10.41 -18.50 9.96
CA VAL A 392 11.59 -18.31 10.81
C VAL A 392 12.48 -19.57 10.84
N ILE A 393 11.88 -20.76 10.88
CA ILE A 393 12.61 -22.04 10.80
C ILE A 393 13.39 -22.11 9.48
N LEU A 394 12.72 -21.82 8.35
CA LEU A 394 13.39 -21.81 7.04
C LEU A 394 14.47 -20.76 6.93
N MET A 395 14.24 -19.58 7.53
CA MET A 395 15.25 -18.52 7.59
C MET A 395 16.52 -18.98 8.33
N ALA A 396 16.36 -19.67 9.47
CA ALA A 396 17.50 -20.22 10.23
C ALA A 396 18.25 -21.27 9.41
N LEU A 397 17.51 -22.17 8.75
CA LEU A 397 18.09 -23.22 7.93
C LEU A 397 18.83 -22.67 6.69
N LEU A 398 18.27 -21.67 6.00
CA LEU A 398 18.94 -20.99 4.89
C LEU A 398 20.25 -20.33 5.32
N ARG A 399 20.26 -19.69 6.50
CA ARG A 399 21.48 -19.10 7.08
C ARG A 399 22.54 -20.15 7.42
N LYS A 400 22.14 -21.31 7.96
CA LYS A 400 23.03 -22.45 8.21
C LYS A 400 23.75 -22.89 6.92
N HIS A 401 23.07 -22.79 5.77
CA HIS A 401 23.65 -23.05 4.45
C HIS A 401 24.38 -21.85 3.81
N GLY A 402 24.63 -20.77 4.57
CA GLY A 402 25.37 -19.59 4.10
C GLY A 402 24.61 -18.71 3.09
N ILE A 403 23.28 -18.85 3.00
CA ILE A 403 22.46 -18.08 2.07
C ILE A 403 22.10 -16.73 2.70
N ASN A 404 22.39 -15.65 1.98
CA ASN A 404 21.97 -14.30 2.36
C ASN A 404 20.44 -14.19 2.22
N SER A 405 19.74 -14.50 3.29
CA SER A 405 18.26 -14.53 3.32
C SER A 405 17.70 -13.42 4.21
N LYS A 406 16.57 -12.86 3.80
CA LYS A 406 15.85 -11.82 4.54
C LYS A 406 14.40 -12.22 4.79
N LEU A 407 13.97 -12.09 6.04
CA LEU A 407 12.59 -12.35 6.46
C LEU A 407 11.77 -11.07 6.38
N ILE A 408 10.56 -11.15 5.82
CA ILE A 408 9.58 -10.08 5.95
C ILE A 408 8.99 -10.16 7.36
N GLN A 409 9.48 -9.29 8.22
CA GLN A 409 9.13 -9.24 9.65
C GLN A 409 7.67 -8.83 9.89
N SER A 410 7.12 -9.19 11.06
CA SER A 410 5.81 -8.80 11.55
C SER A 410 5.88 -8.47 13.04
N MET A 411 4.98 -7.64 13.49
CA MET A 411 4.78 -7.36 14.92
C MET A 411 3.51 -8.01 15.47
N ASP A 412 2.92 -8.97 14.76
CA ASP A 412 1.82 -9.84 15.19
C ASP A 412 0.67 -9.11 15.92
N GLY A 413 0.09 -8.13 15.24
CA GLY A 413 -1.06 -7.36 15.69
C GLY A 413 -0.72 -6.09 16.48
N LEU A 414 0.57 -5.76 16.63
CA LEU A 414 1.02 -4.45 17.07
C LEU A 414 1.35 -3.57 15.84
N ARG A 415 1.08 -2.29 15.95
CA ARG A 415 1.34 -1.34 14.87
C ARG A 415 2.78 -0.83 14.91
N PHE A 416 3.31 -0.42 13.78
CA PHE A 416 4.62 0.22 13.66
C PHE A 416 4.76 1.45 14.57
N TRP A 417 3.68 2.21 14.73
CA TRP A 417 3.53 3.30 15.69
C TRP A 417 3.98 2.95 17.12
N ASN A 418 3.87 1.68 17.51
CA ASN A 418 4.14 1.23 18.88
C ASN A 418 5.63 0.98 19.16
N MET A 419 6.50 0.98 18.11
CA MET A 419 7.94 0.79 18.33
C MET A 419 8.52 1.89 19.22
N ALA A 420 9.38 1.52 20.16
CA ALA A 420 9.98 2.45 21.11
C ALA A 420 10.75 3.58 20.43
N GLU A 421 11.50 3.27 19.37
CA GLU A 421 12.28 4.21 18.58
C GLU A 421 11.36 5.22 17.87
N MET A 422 10.25 4.75 17.25
CA MET A 422 9.28 5.61 16.60
C MET A 422 8.53 6.48 17.61
N ARG A 423 8.15 5.92 18.75
CA ARG A 423 7.51 6.67 19.86
C ARG A 423 8.45 7.76 20.39
N TYR A 424 9.74 7.49 20.46
CA TYR A 424 10.73 8.48 20.88
C TYR A 424 10.81 9.63 19.88
N PHE A 425 10.92 9.35 18.58
CA PHE A 425 10.94 10.34 17.51
C PHE A 425 9.70 11.24 17.53
N LEU A 426 8.51 10.63 17.57
CA LEU A 426 7.26 11.36 17.63
C LEU A 426 7.12 12.24 18.88
N ARG A 427 7.52 11.71 20.05
CA ARG A 427 7.52 12.48 21.32
C ARG A 427 8.51 13.64 21.29
N TYR A 428 9.66 13.46 20.66
CA TYR A 428 10.68 14.50 20.53
C TYR A 428 10.12 15.70 19.78
N ILE A 429 9.50 15.47 18.63
CA ILE A 429 8.85 16.51 17.82
C ILE A 429 7.67 17.12 18.60
N ASN A 430 6.76 16.29 19.12
CA ASN A 430 5.53 16.77 19.78
C ASN A 430 5.79 17.71 20.97
N LYS A 431 6.91 17.53 21.68
CA LYS A 431 7.29 18.39 22.81
C LYS A 431 7.83 19.78 22.37
N ARG A 432 8.28 19.93 21.14
CA ARG A 432 8.99 21.12 20.64
C ARG A 432 8.25 21.87 19.55
N ILE A 433 7.33 21.21 18.87
CA ILE A 433 6.57 21.78 17.77
C ILE A 433 5.65 22.89 18.28
N LYS A 434 5.70 24.06 17.61
CA LYS A 434 4.87 25.22 17.92
C LYS A 434 3.75 25.44 16.89
N THR A 435 3.94 24.93 15.68
CA THR A 435 3.02 25.05 14.55
C THR A 435 2.77 23.67 13.96
N PRO A 436 1.70 23.44 13.20
CA PRO A 436 1.48 22.16 12.52
C PRO A 436 2.61 21.75 11.57
N LEU A 437 3.34 22.72 11.01
CA LEU A 437 4.51 22.50 10.17
C LEU A 437 5.75 22.23 11.04
N ILE A 438 6.48 21.16 10.76
CA ILE A 438 7.75 20.83 11.39
C ILE A 438 8.85 21.55 10.61
N THR A 439 9.63 22.41 11.29
CA THR A 439 10.79 23.06 10.65
C THR A 439 11.87 22.02 10.32
N GLU A 440 12.70 22.30 9.33
CA GLU A 440 13.78 21.40 8.92
C GLU A 440 14.76 21.17 10.07
N GLU A 441 15.08 22.21 10.84
CA GLU A 441 15.98 22.11 12.00
C GLU A 441 15.40 21.15 13.06
N LEU A 442 14.11 21.28 13.39
CA LEU A 442 13.47 20.39 14.37
C LEU A 442 13.43 18.94 13.86
N TRP A 443 13.20 18.77 12.57
CA TRP A 443 13.16 17.46 11.93
C TRP A 443 14.53 16.77 11.98
N GLU A 444 15.61 17.47 11.55
CA GLU A 444 16.96 16.94 11.60
C GLU A 444 17.45 16.72 13.04
N GLU A 445 17.08 17.60 13.96
CA GLU A 445 17.37 17.44 15.38
C GLU A 445 16.69 16.17 15.95
N ALA A 446 15.44 15.93 15.60
CA ALA A 446 14.70 14.73 16.02
C ALA A 446 15.32 13.45 15.45
N LYS A 447 15.76 13.47 14.17
CA LYS A 447 16.51 12.38 13.54
C LYS A 447 17.80 12.09 14.28
N HIS A 448 18.62 13.12 14.48
CA HIS A 448 19.92 13.00 15.16
C HIS A 448 19.76 12.41 16.56
N ASN A 449 18.84 12.95 17.36
CA ASN A 449 18.62 12.48 18.73
C ASN A 449 18.07 11.05 18.78
N THR A 450 17.16 10.70 17.88
CA THR A 450 16.63 9.33 17.83
C THR A 450 17.69 8.34 17.39
N PHE A 451 18.45 8.67 16.35
CA PHE A 451 19.46 7.77 15.78
C PHE A 451 20.65 7.57 16.74
N SER A 452 21.05 8.61 17.48
CA SER A 452 22.10 8.47 18.49
C SER A 452 21.62 7.74 19.75
N THR A 453 20.36 7.94 20.19
CA THR A 453 19.82 7.23 21.37
C THR A 453 19.66 5.73 21.12
N TYR A 454 19.36 5.35 19.89
CA TYR A 454 19.09 3.97 19.49
C TYR A 454 20.12 3.38 18.51
N ASP A 455 21.34 3.92 18.49
CA ASP A 455 22.41 3.58 17.53
C ASP A 455 22.69 2.07 17.42
N ARG A 456 22.62 1.35 18.56
CA ARG A 456 22.84 -0.10 18.65
C ARG A 456 21.61 -0.94 18.35
N SER A 457 20.42 -0.31 18.19
CA SER A 457 19.19 -1.05 17.97
C SER A 457 19.07 -1.53 16.52
N LEU A 458 18.96 -2.84 16.32
CA LEU A 458 18.74 -3.43 15.00
C LEU A 458 17.39 -3.01 14.41
N SER A 459 16.39 -2.73 15.25
CA SER A 459 15.06 -2.29 14.80
C SER A 459 15.02 -0.82 14.34
N LEU A 460 16.03 -0.01 14.67
CA LEU A 460 16.14 1.38 14.23
C LEU A 460 16.13 1.52 12.69
N MET A 461 16.58 0.50 11.96
CA MET A 461 16.58 0.51 10.50
C MET A 461 15.17 0.73 9.91
N TYR A 462 14.12 0.20 10.53
CA TYR A 462 12.74 0.38 10.06
C TYR A 462 12.30 1.83 10.23
N VAL A 463 12.67 2.47 11.33
CA VAL A 463 12.37 3.88 11.60
C VAL A 463 13.10 4.80 10.63
N LYS A 464 14.39 4.54 10.36
CA LYS A 464 15.16 5.30 9.36
C LYS A 464 14.50 5.24 7.97
N ARG A 465 14.03 4.07 7.55
CA ARG A 465 13.36 3.91 6.25
C ARG A 465 11.98 4.57 6.20
N CYS A 466 11.22 4.47 7.28
CA CYS A 466 9.96 5.17 7.41
C CYS A 466 10.14 6.68 7.22
N ILE A 467 11.10 7.28 7.91
CA ILE A 467 11.44 8.69 7.82
C ILE A 467 11.87 9.05 6.39
N ALA A 468 12.80 8.29 5.80
CA ALA A 468 13.27 8.53 4.45
C ALA A 468 12.17 8.44 3.39
N GLN A 469 11.26 7.47 3.52
CA GLN A 469 10.13 7.32 2.60
C GLN A 469 9.13 8.48 2.72
N PHE A 470 8.91 8.97 3.95
CA PHE A 470 8.06 10.14 4.16
C PHE A 470 8.69 11.41 3.55
N GLU A 471 10.00 11.61 3.71
CA GLU A 471 10.74 12.73 3.11
C GLU A 471 10.66 12.74 1.57
N GLN A 472 10.77 11.57 0.94
CA GLN A 472 10.67 11.45 -0.53
C GLN A 472 9.32 11.89 -1.09
N THR A 473 8.25 11.68 -0.32
CA THR A 473 6.88 11.94 -0.78
C THR A 473 6.29 13.25 -0.26
N ASN A 474 6.93 13.88 0.74
CA ASN A 474 6.44 15.09 1.39
C ASN A 474 7.58 16.10 1.56
N LYS A 475 7.64 17.09 0.67
CA LYS A 475 8.60 18.21 0.78
C LYS A 475 8.36 18.98 2.08
N SER A 476 7.13 19.38 2.34
CA SER A 476 6.72 20.03 3.60
C SER A 476 6.26 18.99 4.61
N LYS A 477 6.81 19.04 5.82
CA LYS A 477 6.62 18.02 6.85
C LYS A 477 5.57 18.50 7.87
N TYR A 478 4.31 18.07 7.71
CA TYR A 478 3.26 18.35 8.70
C TYR A 478 3.21 17.23 9.74
N PHE A 479 3.14 17.61 11.00
CA PHE A 479 3.19 16.64 12.10
C PHE A 479 2.02 15.65 12.07
N ASN A 480 0.84 16.12 11.73
CA ASN A 480 -0.33 15.24 11.62
C ASN A 480 -0.20 14.29 10.42
N ASP A 481 0.30 14.76 9.27
CA ASP A 481 0.54 13.91 8.10
C ASP A 481 1.56 12.81 8.41
N PHE A 482 2.62 13.15 9.15
CA PHE A 482 3.61 12.17 9.59
C PHE A 482 3.05 11.17 10.60
N LYS A 483 2.26 11.65 11.59
CA LYS A 483 1.59 10.77 12.55
C LYS A 483 0.67 9.77 11.85
N GLU A 484 -0.12 10.22 10.91
CA GLU A 484 -1.02 9.41 10.10
C GLU A 484 -0.24 8.40 9.25
N PHE A 485 0.84 8.86 8.58
CA PHE A 485 1.74 8.02 7.83
C PHE A 485 2.28 6.85 8.67
N VAL A 486 2.80 7.14 9.86
CA VAL A 486 3.34 6.13 10.78
C VAL A 486 2.25 5.20 11.32
N PHE A 487 1.07 5.74 11.62
CA PHE A 487 -0.04 4.97 12.19
C PHE A 487 -0.62 3.93 11.21
N GLU A 488 -0.67 4.27 9.93
CA GLU A 488 -1.14 3.39 8.87
C GLU A 488 -0.06 2.42 8.35
N SER A 489 1.21 2.69 8.68
CA SER A 489 2.33 1.85 8.24
C SER A 489 2.49 0.61 9.10
N SER A 490 3.03 -0.44 8.49
CA SER A 490 3.44 -1.68 9.14
C SER A 490 4.96 -1.88 9.03
N VAL A 491 5.53 -2.77 9.84
CA VAL A 491 6.97 -3.10 9.77
C VAL A 491 7.32 -3.69 8.41
N GLU A 492 6.40 -4.44 7.82
CA GLU A 492 6.52 -5.06 6.50
C GLU A 492 6.81 -4.06 5.38
N ASP A 493 6.26 -2.83 5.49
CA ASP A 493 6.44 -1.77 4.50
C ASP A 493 7.89 -1.27 4.44
N PHE A 494 8.63 -1.41 5.54
CA PHE A 494 10.00 -0.96 5.68
C PHE A 494 11.03 -2.10 5.68
N CYS A 495 10.59 -3.34 5.43
CA CYS A 495 11.50 -4.46 5.21
C CYS A 495 12.19 -4.32 3.86
N ASP A 496 13.49 -4.02 3.90
CA ASP A 496 14.31 -4.01 2.68
C ASP A 496 14.72 -5.44 2.31
N VAL A 497 14.19 -5.89 1.22
CA VAL A 497 14.54 -7.18 0.64
C VAL A 497 15.59 -7.06 -0.48
N SER A 498 16.03 -5.83 -0.80
CA SER A 498 17.07 -5.61 -1.81
C SER A 498 18.39 -6.27 -1.41
N GLY A 499 19.08 -6.85 -2.37
CA GLY A 499 20.34 -7.55 -2.16
C GLY A 499 20.23 -8.86 -1.37
N ALA A 500 19.02 -9.34 -1.04
CA ALA A 500 18.84 -10.70 -0.54
C ALA A 500 18.88 -11.69 -1.71
N ASP A 501 19.53 -12.82 -1.49
CA ASP A 501 19.47 -13.94 -2.43
C ASP A 501 18.10 -14.63 -2.35
N VAL A 502 17.57 -14.73 -1.14
CA VAL A 502 16.29 -15.37 -0.87
C VAL A 502 15.47 -14.53 0.11
N VAL A 503 14.25 -14.24 -0.26
CA VAL A 503 13.25 -13.63 0.63
C VAL A 503 12.41 -14.72 1.28
N VAL A 504 12.22 -14.66 2.58
CA VAL A 504 11.31 -15.58 3.29
C VAL A 504 10.10 -14.79 3.78
N SER A 505 8.91 -15.29 3.54
CA SER A 505 7.66 -14.58 3.88
C SER A 505 6.49 -15.55 4.10
N THR A 506 5.49 -15.11 4.83
CA THR A 506 4.19 -15.78 4.73
C THR A 506 3.46 -15.34 3.45
N ILE A 507 2.56 -16.18 2.94
CA ILE A 507 1.76 -15.87 1.75
C ILE A 507 1.01 -14.53 1.90
N HIS A 508 0.46 -14.24 3.08
CA HIS A 508 -0.25 -12.98 3.35
C HIS A 508 0.62 -11.73 3.15
N LYS A 509 1.86 -11.76 3.68
CA LYS A 509 2.79 -10.63 3.59
C LYS A 509 3.43 -10.48 2.21
N ALA A 510 3.37 -11.53 1.39
CA ALA A 510 3.82 -11.50 0.01
C ALA A 510 2.77 -10.93 -0.96
N LYS A 511 1.52 -10.65 -0.52
CA LYS A 511 0.52 -9.99 -1.35
C LYS A 511 1.05 -8.64 -1.83
N GLY A 512 0.88 -8.34 -3.12
CA GLY A 512 1.44 -7.15 -3.78
C GLY A 512 2.88 -7.29 -4.27
N ARG A 513 3.66 -8.25 -3.76
CA ARG A 513 5.05 -8.49 -4.20
C ARG A 513 5.12 -9.55 -5.31
N GLU A 514 6.26 -9.63 -5.99
CA GLU A 514 6.51 -10.59 -7.06
C GLU A 514 7.98 -10.99 -7.11
N PHE A 515 8.26 -12.24 -7.48
CA PHE A 515 9.60 -12.83 -7.46
C PHE A 515 9.84 -13.66 -8.72
N ASP A 516 11.08 -13.80 -9.13
CA ASP A 516 11.41 -14.61 -10.29
C ASP A 516 11.11 -16.09 -10.03
N ASP A 517 11.51 -16.59 -8.86
CA ASP A 517 11.26 -17.94 -8.43
C ASP A 517 10.54 -17.98 -7.08
N VAL A 518 9.54 -18.82 -6.98
CA VAL A 518 8.75 -18.98 -5.75
C VAL A 518 8.78 -20.43 -5.31
N TYR A 519 9.14 -20.66 -4.05
CA TYR A 519 9.09 -21.93 -3.35
C TYR A 519 7.99 -21.87 -2.30
N MET A 520 6.96 -22.69 -2.42
CA MET A 520 5.84 -22.73 -1.48
C MET A 520 5.95 -23.92 -0.56
N LEU A 521 5.94 -23.71 0.75
CA LEU A 521 5.80 -24.74 1.76
C LEU A 521 4.33 -24.86 2.16
N ILE A 522 3.70 -25.98 1.84
CA ILE A 522 2.26 -26.21 2.05
C ILE A 522 2.04 -27.49 2.83
N SER A 523 1.78 -27.40 4.11
CA SER A 523 1.40 -28.52 4.97
C SER A 523 -0.10 -28.81 4.90
N ASP A 524 -0.51 -30.08 4.93
CA ASP A 524 -1.92 -30.50 4.88
C ASP A 524 -2.63 -30.42 6.25
N ASN A 525 -2.05 -29.73 7.22
CA ASN A 525 -2.56 -29.62 8.58
C ASN A 525 -3.71 -28.62 8.75
N TYR A 526 -4.21 -28.04 7.64
CA TYR A 526 -5.20 -26.96 7.66
C TYR A 526 -6.52 -27.39 7.03
N VAL A 527 -7.61 -26.88 7.59
CA VAL A 527 -8.96 -27.09 7.04
C VAL A 527 -9.01 -26.50 5.63
N LYS A 528 -9.37 -27.31 4.64
CA LYS A 528 -9.49 -26.90 3.24
C LYS A 528 -10.77 -26.10 3.02
N ASP A 529 -10.71 -24.81 3.25
CA ASP A 529 -11.80 -23.84 3.00
C ASP A 529 -11.49 -22.91 1.82
N ALA A 530 -12.46 -22.11 1.42
CA ALA A 530 -12.32 -21.17 0.32
C ALA A 530 -11.22 -20.10 0.58
N HIS A 531 -11.00 -19.74 1.83
CA HIS A 531 -9.96 -18.80 2.25
C HIS A 531 -8.56 -19.36 2.03
N LEU A 532 -8.36 -20.62 2.41
CA LEU A 532 -7.09 -21.32 2.21
C LEU A 532 -6.76 -21.42 0.72
N MET A 533 -7.77 -21.73 -0.11
CA MET A 533 -7.58 -21.83 -1.56
C MET A 533 -7.19 -20.47 -2.16
N ARG A 534 -7.81 -19.37 -1.77
CA ARG A 534 -7.41 -18.04 -2.22
C ARG A 534 -5.99 -17.68 -1.76
N ARG A 535 -5.60 -18.05 -0.54
CA ARG A 535 -4.21 -17.84 -0.07
C ARG A 535 -3.22 -18.59 -0.95
N TYR A 536 -3.48 -19.84 -1.27
CA TYR A 536 -2.61 -20.61 -2.16
C TYR A 536 -2.53 -19.99 -3.55
N TYR A 537 -3.67 -19.55 -4.09
CA TYR A 537 -3.69 -18.82 -5.35
C TYR A 537 -2.85 -17.55 -5.33
N VAL A 538 -2.92 -16.77 -4.25
CA VAL A 538 -2.05 -15.60 -4.06
C VAL A 538 -0.58 -16.02 -4.10
N GLY A 539 -0.18 -17.09 -3.40
CA GLY A 539 1.19 -17.61 -3.43
C GLY A 539 1.64 -18.02 -4.82
N ILE A 540 0.84 -18.80 -5.53
CA ILE A 540 1.10 -19.27 -6.91
C ILE A 540 1.36 -18.07 -7.84
N THR A 541 0.54 -17.03 -7.73
CA THR A 541 0.60 -15.85 -8.61
C THR A 541 1.71 -14.86 -8.27
N ARG A 542 2.57 -15.17 -7.28
CA ARG A 542 3.78 -14.37 -7.01
C ARG A 542 4.94 -14.73 -7.93
N ALA A 543 4.91 -15.93 -8.55
CA ALA A 543 5.96 -16.41 -9.43
C ALA A 543 5.95 -15.70 -10.80
N LYS A 544 7.11 -15.19 -11.22
CA LYS A 544 7.33 -14.69 -12.58
C LYS A 544 7.76 -15.80 -13.53
N ASN A 545 8.73 -16.62 -13.14
CA ASN A 545 9.36 -17.58 -14.01
C ASN A 545 9.16 -19.02 -13.57
N ARG A 546 9.44 -19.33 -12.29
CA ARG A 546 9.40 -20.70 -11.79
C ARG A 546 8.63 -20.79 -10.48
N LEU A 547 7.88 -21.88 -10.35
CA LEU A 547 7.10 -22.19 -9.16
C LEU A 547 7.44 -23.61 -8.69
N PHE A 548 7.87 -23.73 -7.45
CA PHE A 548 8.15 -24.99 -6.77
C PHE A 548 7.20 -25.12 -5.59
N ILE A 549 6.41 -26.21 -5.56
CA ILE A 549 5.45 -26.47 -4.48
C ILE A 549 5.90 -27.69 -3.72
N HIS A 550 6.23 -27.50 -2.45
CA HIS A 550 6.57 -28.54 -1.50
C HIS A 550 5.35 -28.80 -0.61
N THR A 551 4.76 -29.99 -0.72
CA THR A 551 3.52 -30.31 0.00
C THR A 551 3.48 -31.76 0.46
N ASN A 552 2.84 -32.03 1.58
CA ASN A 552 2.46 -33.36 2.00
C ASN A 552 0.95 -33.63 1.79
N GLY A 553 0.23 -32.68 1.21
CA GLY A 553 -1.19 -32.76 0.87
C GLY A 553 -1.48 -33.14 -0.57
N ASP A 554 -2.76 -33.15 -0.92
CA ASP A 554 -3.27 -33.59 -2.22
C ASP A 554 -3.88 -32.44 -3.07
N CYS A 555 -3.88 -31.21 -2.59
CA CYS A 555 -4.53 -30.06 -3.22
C CYS A 555 -4.07 -29.78 -4.66
N PHE A 556 -2.89 -30.24 -5.04
CA PHE A 556 -2.26 -29.94 -6.33
C PHE A 556 -2.21 -31.13 -7.28
N ASN A 557 -2.71 -32.31 -6.88
CA ASN A 557 -2.52 -33.58 -7.59
C ASN A 557 -3.12 -33.64 -9.01
N HIS A 558 -4.11 -32.81 -9.32
CA HIS A 558 -4.83 -32.85 -10.59
C HIS A 558 -4.49 -31.65 -11.52
N LEU A 559 -3.44 -30.93 -11.19
CA LEU A 559 -3.04 -29.74 -11.94
C LEU A 559 -1.93 -30.09 -12.94
N SER A 560 -1.87 -29.40 -14.05
CA SER A 560 -0.82 -29.59 -15.05
C SER A 560 0.46 -28.88 -14.61
N ALA A 561 1.48 -29.62 -14.18
CA ALA A 561 2.83 -29.15 -13.88
C ALA A 561 3.85 -29.77 -14.83
N ASP A 562 5.03 -29.13 -15.00
CA ASP A 562 6.11 -29.69 -15.81
C ASP A 562 6.72 -30.94 -15.18
N ARG A 563 6.71 -30.98 -13.84
CA ARG A 563 7.20 -32.14 -13.09
C ARG A 563 6.36 -32.39 -11.85
N TYR A 564 6.00 -33.66 -11.66
CA TYR A 564 5.49 -34.18 -10.40
C TYR A 564 6.49 -35.21 -9.85
N PHE A 565 6.87 -35.00 -8.59
CA PHE A 565 7.78 -35.90 -7.90
C PHE A 565 7.20 -36.28 -6.54
N MET A 566 7.22 -37.58 -6.19
CA MET A 566 6.86 -38.06 -4.87
C MET A 566 8.13 -38.46 -4.11
N ASP A 567 8.42 -37.74 -3.06
CA ASP A 567 9.52 -38.07 -2.16
C ASP A 567 9.00 -38.95 -1.01
N GLN A 568 9.53 -40.16 -0.93
CA GLN A 568 9.16 -41.16 0.09
C GLN A 568 10.06 -41.13 1.32
N ARG A 569 11.11 -40.28 1.31
CA ARG A 569 12.03 -40.15 2.43
C ARG A 569 11.33 -39.51 3.62
N GLN A 570 11.74 -39.93 4.82
CA GLN A 570 11.37 -39.23 6.06
C GLN A 570 12.44 -38.20 6.37
N TYR A 571 12.01 -37.08 6.86
CA TYR A 571 12.86 -35.94 7.27
C TYR A 571 12.55 -35.59 8.70
N ASP A 572 13.59 -35.26 9.44
CA ASP A 572 13.45 -34.77 10.81
C ASP A 572 13.24 -33.27 10.86
N MET A 573 12.78 -32.78 12.00
CA MET A 573 12.73 -31.36 12.29
C MET A 573 14.16 -30.80 12.33
N PRO A 574 14.40 -29.55 11.85
CA PRO A 574 15.73 -28.95 11.93
C PRO A 574 16.28 -28.92 13.35
N GLU A 575 17.58 -29.24 13.51
CA GLU A 575 18.26 -29.24 14.82
C GLU A 575 18.18 -27.89 15.55
N GLU A 576 18.11 -26.80 14.81
CA GLU A 576 17.90 -25.44 15.32
C GLU A 576 16.56 -24.88 14.87
N ILE A 577 15.81 -24.30 15.80
CA ILE A 577 14.58 -23.56 15.54
C ILE A 577 14.61 -22.22 16.25
N VAL A 578 13.88 -21.25 15.72
CA VAL A 578 13.70 -19.94 16.35
C VAL A 578 12.23 -19.67 16.55
N LEU A 579 11.85 -19.33 17.78
CA LEU A 579 10.50 -18.93 18.14
C LEU A 579 10.45 -17.41 18.34
N GLN A 580 9.62 -16.73 17.54
CA GLN A 580 9.42 -15.28 17.65
C GLN A 580 8.26 -15.00 18.60
N LEU A 581 8.54 -14.44 19.77
CA LEU A 581 7.51 -14.11 20.75
C LEU A 581 6.66 -12.92 20.30
N SER A 582 5.34 -13.09 20.31
CA SER A 582 4.36 -12.01 20.17
C SER A 582 3.97 -11.44 21.55
N HIS A 583 3.19 -10.37 21.55
CA HIS A 583 2.63 -9.81 22.80
C HIS A 583 1.69 -10.79 23.55
N LYS A 584 1.19 -11.85 22.88
CA LYS A 584 0.36 -12.90 23.50
C LYS A 584 1.19 -13.97 24.20
N ASP A 585 2.47 -14.04 23.91
CA ASP A 585 3.39 -15.06 24.43
C ASP A 585 4.13 -14.61 25.69
N VAL A 586 3.93 -13.35 26.08
CA VAL A 586 4.48 -12.76 27.30
C VAL A 586 3.38 -12.34 28.27
N ASN A 587 3.69 -12.37 29.57
CA ASN A 587 2.78 -11.90 30.61
C ASN A 587 2.77 -10.37 30.67
N LEU A 588 1.76 -9.75 30.08
CA LEU A 588 1.65 -8.30 29.97
C LEU A 588 1.58 -7.58 31.32
N GLY A 589 1.02 -8.21 32.35
CA GLY A 589 0.97 -7.66 33.71
C GLY A 589 2.34 -7.50 34.35
N PHE A 590 3.29 -8.36 34.00
CA PHE A 590 4.65 -8.34 34.55
C PHE A 590 5.42 -7.08 34.16
N PHE A 591 5.14 -6.48 32.99
CA PHE A 591 5.84 -5.30 32.49
C PHE A 591 5.47 -3.98 33.19
N LYS A 592 4.37 -3.93 33.96
CA LYS A 592 3.94 -2.70 34.64
C LYS A 592 5.02 -2.13 35.57
N GLU A 593 5.76 -2.98 36.25
CA GLU A 593 6.80 -2.60 37.19
C GLU A 593 8.21 -2.56 36.59
N ARG A 594 8.35 -2.94 35.31
CA ARG A 594 9.64 -3.10 34.62
C ARG A 594 9.81 -2.15 33.40
N LYS A 595 9.01 -1.10 33.35
CA LYS A 595 8.96 -0.20 32.20
C LYS A 595 10.30 0.44 31.87
N GLN A 596 11.07 0.86 32.88
CA GLN A 596 12.35 1.54 32.67
C GLN A 596 13.42 0.56 32.15
N GLU A 597 13.48 -0.62 32.74
CA GLU A 597 14.40 -1.67 32.36
C GLU A 597 14.15 -2.13 30.92
N VAL A 598 12.87 -2.31 30.54
CA VAL A 598 12.49 -2.69 29.16
C VAL A 598 12.82 -1.57 28.17
N LEU A 599 12.58 -0.30 28.50
CA LEU A 599 12.91 0.84 27.63
C LEU A 599 14.43 1.07 27.47
N ALA A 600 15.26 0.53 28.38
CA ALA A 600 16.71 0.59 28.25
C ALA A 600 17.26 -0.43 27.22
N LEU A 601 16.49 -1.46 26.88
CA LEU A 601 16.87 -2.48 25.90
C LEU A 601 16.81 -1.95 24.46
N ARG A 602 17.60 -2.59 23.62
CA ARG A 602 17.69 -2.29 22.17
C ARG A 602 17.44 -3.56 21.36
N GLY A 603 16.88 -3.44 20.18
CA GLY A 603 16.79 -4.56 19.25
C GLY A 603 18.16 -5.18 19.01
N GLY A 604 18.28 -6.48 19.19
CA GLY A 604 19.52 -7.24 19.12
C GLY A 604 20.22 -7.49 20.46
N ASP A 605 19.82 -6.84 21.55
CA ASP A 605 20.41 -7.11 22.88
C ASP A 605 20.18 -8.59 23.26
N SER A 606 21.22 -9.23 23.81
CA SER A 606 21.16 -10.60 24.29
C SER A 606 20.40 -10.68 25.60
N LEU A 607 19.62 -11.76 25.73
CA LEU A 607 18.82 -12.09 26.90
C LEU A 607 19.21 -13.46 27.43
N ILE A 608 19.04 -13.65 28.74
CA ILE A 608 19.23 -14.94 29.40
C ILE A 608 17.83 -15.52 29.67
N TYR A 609 17.59 -16.74 29.19
CA TYR A 609 16.38 -17.50 29.51
C TYR A 609 16.61 -18.41 30.71
N ASN A 610 15.76 -18.36 31.72
CA ASN A 610 15.76 -19.28 32.82
C ASN A 610 14.34 -19.43 33.41
N ASP A 611 13.85 -20.65 33.51
CA ASP A 611 12.57 -21.02 34.13
C ASP A 611 11.39 -20.12 33.71
N PHE A 612 11.17 -20.01 32.40
CA PHE A 612 10.13 -19.18 31.74
C PHE A 612 10.25 -17.65 31.97
N PHE A 613 11.39 -17.19 32.47
CA PHE A 613 11.70 -15.78 32.57
C PHE A 613 12.84 -15.39 31.61
N LEU A 614 12.79 -14.14 31.17
CA LEU A 614 13.88 -13.51 30.41
C LEU A 614 14.56 -12.47 31.30
N TYR A 615 15.87 -12.52 31.34
CA TYR A 615 16.73 -11.61 32.11
C TYR A 615 17.56 -10.76 31.15
N SER A 616 17.85 -9.55 31.54
CA SER A 616 18.86 -8.76 30.84
C SER A 616 20.25 -9.32 31.13
N SER A 617 21.08 -9.44 30.11
CA SER A 617 22.49 -9.83 30.29
C SER A 617 23.31 -8.83 31.13
N SER A 618 22.80 -7.62 31.30
CA SER A 618 23.41 -6.55 32.10
C SER A 618 22.93 -6.47 33.54
N THR A 619 21.85 -7.18 33.91
CA THR A 619 21.25 -7.15 35.25
C THR A 619 20.62 -8.51 35.57
N ASP A 620 20.82 -9.01 36.80
CA ASP A 620 20.24 -10.28 37.26
C ASP A 620 18.73 -10.20 37.55
N LYS A 621 18.04 -9.15 37.08
CA LYS A 621 16.61 -8.98 37.29
C LYS A 621 15.81 -9.52 36.14
N PRO A 622 14.72 -10.26 36.37
CA PRO A 622 13.83 -10.71 35.32
C PRO A 622 13.11 -9.50 34.71
N ILE A 623 13.18 -9.38 33.38
CA ILE A 623 12.58 -8.28 32.60
C ILE A 623 11.30 -8.69 31.88
N ALA A 624 11.12 -9.98 31.62
CA ALA A 624 9.90 -10.53 31.06
C ALA A 624 9.58 -11.90 31.65
N LYS A 625 8.29 -12.23 31.72
CA LYS A 625 7.77 -13.55 32.06
C LYS A 625 6.97 -14.06 30.87
N LEU A 626 7.15 -15.32 30.50
CA LEU A 626 6.37 -15.94 29.44
C LEU A 626 4.93 -16.20 29.90
N SER A 627 3.98 -16.11 28.97
CA SER A 627 2.58 -16.43 29.23
C SER A 627 2.39 -17.94 29.44
N SER A 628 1.34 -18.35 30.17
CA SER A 628 1.04 -19.77 30.38
C SER A 628 0.93 -20.57 29.08
N ARG A 629 0.41 -19.93 28.00
CA ARG A 629 0.37 -20.51 26.67
C ARG A 629 1.77 -20.83 26.15
N MET A 630 2.67 -19.85 26.22
CA MET A 630 4.04 -20.01 25.71
C MET A 630 4.86 -20.98 26.54
N GLN A 631 4.62 -21.04 27.84
CA GLN A 631 5.21 -22.06 28.72
C GLN A 631 4.82 -23.46 28.26
N GLY A 632 3.53 -23.69 27.95
CA GLY A 632 3.06 -24.96 27.38
C GLY A 632 3.75 -25.31 26.08
N THR A 633 3.84 -24.34 25.15
CA THR A 633 4.54 -24.50 23.86
C THR A 633 6.02 -24.88 24.05
N LEU A 634 6.72 -24.19 24.96
CA LEU A 634 8.13 -24.52 25.26
C LEU A 634 8.28 -25.92 25.88
N SER A 635 7.39 -26.31 26.79
CA SER A 635 7.40 -27.64 27.37
C SER A 635 7.17 -28.74 26.33
N GLU A 636 6.34 -28.50 25.30
CA GLU A 636 6.18 -29.41 24.15
C GLU A 636 7.49 -29.55 23.35
N TRP A 637 8.21 -28.43 23.13
CA TRP A 637 9.50 -28.45 22.45
C TRP A 637 10.57 -29.16 23.31
N GLU A 638 10.58 -28.95 24.62
CA GLU A 638 11.48 -29.64 25.54
C GLU A 638 11.24 -31.16 25.56
N GLN A 639 9.97 -31.61 25.50
CA GLN A 639 9.64 -33.04 25.37
C GLN A 639 10.15 -33.65 24.05
N ARG A 640 10.30 -32.83 22.99
CA ARG A 640 10.92 -33.23 21.74
C ARG A 640 12.46 -33.15 21.73
N GLY A 641 13.07 -32.79 22.88
CA GLY A 641 14.53 -32.73 23.06
C GLY A 641 15.14 -31.34 22.88
N TYR A 642 14.39 -30.34 22.45
CA TYR A 642 14.92 -28.98 22.24
C TYR A 642 15.09 -28.23 23.54
N LYS A 643 16.18 -27.44 23.62
CA LYS A 643 16.44 -26.54 24.75
C LYS A 643 16.72 -25.12 24.25
N VAL A 644 16.24 -24.13 25.02
CA VAL A 644 16.53 -22.73 24.72
C VAL A 644 18.04 -22.46 24.95
N GLN A 645 18.74 -22.17 23.88
CA GLN A 645 20.17 -21.87 23.89
C GLN A 645 20.48 -20.40 24.08
N SER A 646 19.67 -19.55 23.44
CA SER A 646 19.85 -18.11 23.53
C SER A 646 18.53 -17.39 23.30
N ALA A 647 18.45 -16.18 23.82
CA ALA A 647 17.35 -15.27 23.59
C ALA A 647 17.89 -13.90 23.21
N SER A 648 17.15 -13.15 22.39
CA SER A 648 17.52 -11.79 22.00
C SER A 648 16.30 -10.90 21.84
N VAL A 649 16.50 -9.61 22.02
CA VAL A 649 15.46 -8.59 21.82
C VAL A 649 15.19 -8.43 20.33
N ARG A 650 13.95 -8.61 19.90
CA ARG A 650 13.52 -8.30 18.53
C ARG A 650 12.96 -6.89 18.45
N PHE A 651 11.99 -6.56 19.30
CA PHE A 651 11.39 -5.24 19.40
C PHE A 651 11.09 -4.86 20.85
N VAL A 652 11.19 -3.57 21.15
CA VAL A 652 10.58 -2.95 22.32
C VAL A 652 9.41 -2.11 21.86
N VAL A 653 8.22 -2.35 22.41
CA VAL A 653 6.98 -1.74 21.93
C VAL A 653 6.17 -1.13 23.08
N ALA A 654 5.50 -0.02 22.80
CA ALA A 654 4.49 0.52 23.69
C ALA A 654 3.19 -0.28 23.56
N TRP A 655 2.61 -0.66 24.67
CA TRP A 655 1.36 -1.41 24.72
C TRP A 655 0.41 -0.84 25.77
N LYS A 656 -0.89 -0.84 25.43
CA LYS A 656 -1.97 -0.44 26.34
C LYS A 656 -3.10 -1.46 26.25
N PRO A 657 -3.72 -1.88 27.37
CA PRO A 657 -4.92 -2.70 27.36
C PRO A 657 -6.07 -2.01 26.63
N LYS A 658 -6.94 -2.78 25.97
CA LYS A 658 -8.07 -2.24 25.18
C LYS A 658 -9.18 -1.64 26.05
N ASP A 659 -9.36 -2.14 27.27
CA ASP A 659 -10.53 -1.88 28.11
C ASP A 659 -10.22 -0.97 29.32
N VAL A 660 -9.16 -0.17 29.25
CA VAL A 660 -8.69 0.65 30.38
C VAL A 660 -8.90 2.14 30.11
N PRO A 661 -9.25 2.95 31.14
CA PRO A 661 -9.44 4.38 31.02
C PRO A 661 -8.27 5.10 30.35
N LYS A 662 -8.57 6.25 29.68
CA LYS A 662 -7.57 7.04 28.92
C LYS A 662 -6.36 7.48 29.75
N ASP A 663 -6.49 7.53 31.06
CA ASP A 663 -5.47 8.03 31.99
C ASP A 663 -4.45 6.97 32.45
N GLU A 664 -4.63 5.68 32.11
CA GLU A 664 -3.65 4.66 32.49
C GLU A 664 -2.40 4.72 31.58
N THR A 665 -1.23 4.70 32.22
CA THR A 665 0.06 4.85 31.52
C THR A 665 0.37 3.64 30.64
N GLU A 666 0.79 3.89 29.40
CA GLU A 666 1.32 2.86 28.49
C GLU A 666 2.46 2.08 29.14
N THR A 667 2.46 0.77 28.94
CA THR A 667 3.52 -0.13 29.37
C THR A 667 4.48 -0.40 28.22
N ALA A 668 5.76 -0.58 28.51
CA ALA A 668 6.74 -1.08 27.55
C ALA A 668 6.75 -2.61 27.59
N VAL A 669 6.63 -3.25 26.44
CA VAL A 669 6.60 -4.70 26.28
C VAL A 669 7.79 -5.13 25.40
N LEU A 670 8.44 -6.21 25.80
CA LEU A 670 9.54 -6.84 25.11
C LEU A 670 9.02 -7.94 24.19
N LEU A 671 9.35 -7.90 22.93
CA LEU A 671 9.19 -8.99 21.97
C LEU A 671 10.56 -9.59 21.70
N ALA A 672 10.76 -10.86 22.04
CA ALA A 672 12.04 -11.55 21.93
C ALA A 672 12.00 -12.68 20.90
N ASP A 673 13.17 -13.05 20.40
CA ASP A 673 13.41 -14.27 19.64
C ASP A 673 14.10 -15.28 20.58
N LEU A 674 13.57 -16.50 20.65
CA LEU A 674 14.16 -17.63 21.37
C LEU A 674 14.75 -18.58 20.35
N ARG A 675 16.05 -18.90 20.48
CA ARG A 675 16.73 -19.91 19.68
C ARG A 675 16.81 -21.20 20.49
N LEU A 676 16.26 -22.26 19.95
CA LEU A 676 16.27 -23.59 20.54
C LEU A 676 17.11 -24.53 19.69
N SER A 677 17.79 -25.47 20.32
CA SER A 677 18.48 -26.58 19.63
C SER A 677 18.24 -27.91 20.35
N LEU A 678 18.39 -28.99 19.60
CA LEU A 678 18.38 -30.36 20.11
C LEU A 678 19.56 -30.63 21.05
#